data_913b48c94f1ef297dcfd8c73f8aabe38
#
_entry.id   913b48c94f1ef297dcfd8c73f8aabe38
#
_cell.length_a   1.000
_cell.length_b   1.000
_cell.length_c   1.000
_cell.angle_alpha   90.00
_cell.angle_beta   90.00
_cell.angle_gamma   90.00
#
_symmetry.space_group_name_H-M   'P 1'
#
loop_
_entity.id
_entity.type
_entity.pdbx_description
1 polymer ?
#
loop_
_entity_poly.entity_id
_entity_poly.type
_entity_poly.pdbx_seq_one_letter_code
_entity_poly.pdbx_strand_id
1 'polypeptide(L)'
;MDLNKKHLLYLIVFFLFINLNASGQSNSVSGKILNQSTKEPVRYASIALFKQDSVFLKGTTADSIGRFGFTNLISDDYVLSVSCMGFEAKKILLQNLSESAEVDVFLSESVLSLGEIVVSASSTISKINQRIVFPTKLQLSHSANGMQLLNTMMLPGLNINPMANTISSSDGGKVVLQINGVNATPEEVQTLQPRQIRRVEYSDYAGIRYGEASKIVNYIVTRDNRGGVIGVDLMNSLNILAGGDVFFAKFNKGKSEYALNYTTAFQKINSNNRTRTGSYRFGNSTPLHRDEIGDGGDYSYQMHDVTFGYNYQQSDSVFFNAKLKYALTNHPHNDFKSNLKENGIETGRIFDGVSQKINTPTIDLYYERGLKNQQKVYANVVGSFAKAETGRNYIEYDNADTLFSEQFGLVSDKYSLIAEGIYEKGFTDGSLKLGAKHIQSFTEQEIHQNGVFKSDLNQTESSVFAEWNHGKDNFSYSLGIRINRVHFSNSSVNKSYYNFLPKVMFGYQLSEKSFIRYDAEMSQTNPTLVELTDTEIRLDPYLAEKGNLSLKPYRNLNNNLFYENKKGLFTFNANLRHHYKHNPIMESIKEQSDFFLIMPENMKSWNRYNAEMTLKVGMIKNILQFSLTGGYNHFNSQGNNYSHSHSNFYYSANVLAMYKKWMFIGQIQPFDEKLYGETVTKSGNYHYLAIQYNANNFSFGIGAFNPFKNVSRTVIENKNYQAPFRRESFSSASQTIVATLTWNFSFGKTHGSGTKSIENQDTDYGVKGSYK
;
A
#
# COMPACT_ATOMS: atom_id res chain seq x y z
N MET A 1 28.67 -21.33 10.07
CA MET A 1 29.83 -20.44 9.78
C MET A 1 29.82 -19.36 10.83
N ASP A 2 30.62 -19.56 11.88
CA ASP A 2 30.70 -18.65 13.02
C ASP A 2 31.39 -17.35 12.61
N LEU A 3 30.63 -16.29 12.48
CA LEU A 3 31.18 -14.93 12.33
C LEU A 3 31.67 -14.49 13.71
N ASN A 4 32.98 -14.44 13.83
CA ASN A 4 33.77 -14.13 15.00
C ASN A 4 33.29 -12.79 15.64
N LYS A 5 32.81 -12.82 16.87
CA LYS A 5 32.35 -11.66 17.66
C LYS A 5 33.35 -10.48 17.70
N LYS A 6 34.61 -10.73 17.39
CA LYS A 6 35.67 -9.71 17.28
C LYS A 6 35.49 -8.79 16.07
N HIS A 7 34.98 -9.27 14.94
CA HIS A 7 34.80 -8.41 13.74
C HIS A 7 33.60 -7.45 13.86
N LEU A 8 32.56 -7.83 14.60
CA LEU A 8 31.44 -6.95 14.89
C LEU A 8 31.87 -5.81 15.84
N LEU A 9 32.75 -6.09 16.79
CA LEU A 9 33.30 -5.11 17.72
C LEU A 9 34.21 -4.10 17.00
N TYR A 10 35.01 -4.55 16.03
CA TYR A 10 35.85 -3.66 15.21
C TYR A 10 35.04 -2.76 14.28
N LEU A 11 33.90 -3.22 13.77
CA LEU A 11 33.01 -2.39 12.97
C LEU A 11 32.33 -1.30 13.82
N ILE A 12 31.93 -1.62 15.03
CA ILE A 12 31.35 -0.67 16.02
C ILE A 12 32.39 0.36 16.47
N VAL A 13 33.64 -0.07 16.71
CA VAL A 13 34.76 0.82 17.12
C VAL A 13 35.22 1.70 15.95
N PHE A 14 35.16 1.24 14.72
CA PHE A 14 35.52 2.04 13.53
C PHE A 14 34.48 3.19 13.31
N PHE A 15 33.21 2.99 13.61
CA PHE A 15 32.17 4.06 13.53
C PHE A 15 32.27 5.09 14.66
N LEU A 16 32.96 4.80 15.77
CA LEU A 16 33.10 5.71 16.92
C LEU A 16 34.27 6.72 16.77
N PHE A 17 35.15 6.55 15.78
CA PHE A 17 36.35 7.39 15.65
C PHE A 17 36.32 8.44 14.53
N ILE A 18 35.19 8.65 13.83
CA ILE A 18 35.11 9.73 12.85
C ILE A 18 34.43 10.97 13.48
N ASN A 19 35.14 11.62 14.42
CA ASN A 19 34.86 12.99 14.79
C ASN A 19 35.87 13.91 14.06
N LEU A 20 35.53 14.35 12.86
CA LEU A 20 36.18 15.47 12.22
C LEU A 20 35.38 16.73 12.50
N ASN A 21 35.84 17.47 13.51
CA ASN A 21 35.36 18.84 13.77
C ASN A 21 35.92 19.76 12.70
N ALA A 22 35.17 20.01 11.64
CA ALA A 22 35.40 21.16 10.77
C ALA A 22 34.43 22.28 11.24
N SER A 23 34.91 23.14 12.10
CA SER A 23 34.21 24.36 12.51
C SER A 23 34.36 25.40 11.40
N GLY A 24 33.49 25.32 10.38
CA GLY A 24 33.21 26.46 9.49
C GLY A 24 32.13 27.32 10.16
N GLN A 25 32.34 28.62 10.27
CA GLN A 25 31.31 29.58 10.69
C GLN A 25 30.15 29.49 9.69
N SER A 26 29.03 28.87 10.10
CA SER A 26 27.83 28.71 9.27
C SER A 26 26.72 29.59 9.79
N ASN A 27 26.27 30.54 8.98
CA ASN A 27 25.15 31.41 9.29
C ASN A 27 23.80 30.68 9.07
N SER A 28 22.77 31.13 9.76
CA SER A 28 21.41 30.59 9.59
C SER A 28 20.40 31.73 9.44
N VAL A 29 19.31 31.45 8.72
CA VAL A 29 18.13 32.33 8.65
C VAL A 29 16.95 31.52 9.17
N SER A 30 16.29 32.00 10.20
CA SER A 30 15.07 31.39 10.76
C SER A 30 14.00 32.46 11.00
N GLY A 31 12.77 32.04 11.27
CA GLY A 31 11.69 32.97 11.59
C GLY A 31 10.32 32.31 11.51
N LYS A 32 9.28 33.13 11.53
CA LYS A 32 7.88 32.71 11.42
C LYS A 32 7.19 33.39 10.26
N ILE A 33 6.28 32.65 9.64
CA ILE A 33 5.36 33.22 8.65
C ILE A 33 4.02 33.46 9.35
N LEU A 34 3.55 34.67 9.34
CA LEU A 34 2.36 35.12 10.03
C LEU A 34 1.38 35.80 9.06
N ASN A 35 0.09 35.64 9.28
CA ASN A 35 -0.93 36.44 8.60
C ASN A 35 -0.85 37.90 9.06
N GLN A 36 -0.82 38.81 8.13
CA GLN A 36 -0.66 40.23 8.44
C GLN A 36 -1.83 40.79 9.24
N SER A 37 -3.06 40.33 9.00
CA SER A 37 -4.28 40.82 9.62
C SER A 37 -4.58 40.12 10.95
N THR A 38 -4.50 38.76 11.01
CA THR A 38 -4.89 37.99 12.18
C THR A 38 -3.73 37.70 13.13
N LYS A 39 -2.48 37.91 12.68
CA LYS A 39 -1.24 37.54 13.39
C LYS A 39 -1.12 36.01 13.66
N GLU A 40 -2.01 35.23 13.10
CA GLU A 40 -1.94 33.76 13.20
C GLU A 40 -0.83 33.18 12.32
N PRO A 41 -0.23 32.05 12.70
CA PRO A 41 0.81 31.39 11.90
C PRO A 41 0.28 30.93 10.53
N VAL A 42 0.97 31.31 9.46
CA VAL A 42 0.72 30.77 8.12
C VAL A 42 1.50 29.49 7.97
N ARG A 43 0.80 28.38 8.16
CA ARG A 43 1.36 27.04 8.15
C ARG A 43 1.72 26.60 6.75
N TYR A 44 2.81 25.86 6.66
CA TYR A 44 3.20 25.21 5.43
C TYR A 44 3.38 26.15 4.23
N ALA A 45 3.65 27.41 4.47
CA ALA A 45 4.06 28.34 3.44
C ALA A 45 5.34 27.81 2.78
N SER A 46 5.46 27.98 1.48
CA SER A 46 6.67 27.66 0.74
C SER A 46 7.66 28.80 0.85
N ILE A 47 8.88 28.51 1.28
CA ILE A 47 9.96 29.47 1.43
C ILE A 47 11.12 29.07 0.54
N ALA A 48 11.55 29.98 -0.35
CA ALA A 48 12.68 29.80 -1.24
C ALA A 48 13.73 30.88 -0.96
N LEU A 49 14.99 30.47 -0.84
CA LEU A 49 16.14 31.35 -0.68
C LEU A 49 16.90 31.43 -2.00
N PHE A 50 17.13 32.64 -2.48
CA PHE A 50 17.87 32.94 -3.70
C PHE A 50 19.10 33.78 -3.37
N LYS A 51 20.14 33.67 -4.20
CA LYS A 51 21.18 34.71 -4.26
C LYS A 51 20.63 35.97 -4.91
N GLN A 52 21.31 37.09 -4.73
CA GLN A 52 20.86 38.38 -5.26
C GLN A 52 20.69 38.36 -6.79
N ASP A 53 21.43 37.53 -7.50
CA ASP A 53 21.34 37.30 -8.95
C ASP A 53 20.15 36.43 -9.38
N SER A 54 19.19 36.15 -8.47
CA SER A 54 18.02 35.33 -8.69
C SER A 54 18.32 33.81 -8.87
N VAL A 55 19.54 33.35 -8.54
CA VAL A 55 19.87 31.95 -8.53
C VAL A 55 19.25 31.29 -7.29
N PHE A 56 18.40 30.29 -7.49
CA PHE A 56 17.82 29.49 -6.40
C PHE A 56 18.91 28.75 -5.63
N LEU A 57 18.91 28.89 -4.30
CA LEU A 57 19.88 28.27 -3.43
C LEU A 57 19.28 27.13 -2.60
N LYS A 58 18.24 27.42 -1.83
CA LYS A 58 17.56 26.46 -0.93
C LYS A 58 16.07 26.71 -0.87
N GLY A 59 15.29 25.67 -0.57
CA GLY A 59 13.86 25.78 -0.31
C GLY A 59 13.47 24.99 0.93
N THR A 60 12.49 25.51 1.68
CA THR A 60 11.89 24.85 2.84
C THR A 60 10.39 25.14 2.89
N THR A 61 9.68 24.53 3.81
CA THR A 61 8.29 24.86 4.14
C THR A 61 8.19 25.23 5.61
N ALA A 62 7.32 26.18 5.91
CA ALA A 62 6.99 26.49 7.29
C ALA A 62 6.35 25.25 7.97
N ASP A 63 6.63 25.06 9.23
CA ASP A 63 6.04 24.00 10.03
C ASP A 63 4.56 24.29 10.41
N SER A 64 3.96 23.46 11.27
CA SER A 64 2.58 23.60 11.72
C SER A 64 2.31 24.85 12.57
N ILE A 65 3.34 25.55 13.00
CA ILE A 65 3.28 26.81 13.76
C ILE A 65 3.93 27.96 13.00
N GLY A 66 4.09 27.79 11.67
CA GLY A 66 4.60 28.83 10.78
C GLY A 66 6.11 29.05 10.83
N ARG A 67 6.90 28.24 11.54
CA ARG A 67 8.36 28.41 11.63
C ARG A 67 9.07 27.83 10.42
N PHE A 68 10.15 28.48 10.01
CA PHE A 68 11.07 28.02 8.99
C PHE A 68 12.51 28.24 9.40
N GLY A 69 13.46 27.55 8.73
CA GLY A 69 14.88 27.76 8.94
C GLY A 69 15.72 27.27 7.77
N PHE A 70 16.81 28.00 7.51
CA PHE A 70 17.91 27.62 6.63
C PHE A 70 19.20 27.66 7.43
N THR A 71 19.99 26.61 7.37
CA THR A 71 21.29 26.48 8.02
C THR A 71 22.40 26.36 6.99
N ASN A 72 23.64 26.49 7.40
CA ASN A 72 24.83 26.36 6.55
C ASN A 72 24.81 27.35 5.37
N LEU A 73 24.59 28.63 5.69
CA LEU A 73 24.68 29.73 4.74
C LEU A 73 26.06 30.39 4.85
N ILE A 74 26.64 30.73 3.71
CA ILE A 74 27.85 31.57 3.65
C ILE A 74 27.46 33.03 3.80
N SER A 75 28.40 33.88 4.21
CA SER A 75 28.17 35.32 4.25
C SER A 75 27.97 35.84 2.82
N ASP A 76 26.74 36.30 2.49
CA ASP A 76 26.36 36.79 1.17
C ASP A 76 25.01 37.53 1.27
N ASP A 77 24.56 38.16 0.17
CA ASP A 77 23.23 38.73 0.03
C ASP A 77 22.23 37.68 -0.45
N TYR A 78 21.08 37.63 0.19
CA TYR A 78 20.04 36.66 -0.14
C TYR A 78 18.68 37.32 -0.36
N VAL A 79 17.86 36.71 -1.19
CA VAL A 79 16.44 37.03 -1.35
C VAL A 79 15.59 35.88 -0.82
N LEU A 80 14.85 36.14 0.24
CA LEU A 80 13.87 35.22 0.80
C LEU A 80 12.53 35.43 0.10
N SER A 81 12.06 34.45 -0.64
CA SER A 81 10.75 34.46 -1.31
C SER A 81 9.79 33.55 -0.57
N VAL A 82 8.71 34.11 -0.06
CA VAL A 82 7.69 33.38 0.70
C VAL A 82 6.38 33.41 -0.06
N SER A 83 5.76 32.27 -0.24
CA SER A 83 4.47 32.12 -0.89
C SER A 83 3.58 31.12 -0.18
N CYS A 84 2.30 31.43 -0.10
CA CYS A 84 1.28 30.52 0.41
C CYS A 84 -0.02 30.75 -0.37
N MET A 85 -0.76 29.68 -0.65
CA MET A 85 -2.05 29.81 -1.34
C MET A 85 -3.03 30.60 -0.47
N GLY A 86 -3.70 31.59 -1.08
CA GLY A 86 -4.58 32.53 -0.36
C GLY A 86 -3.87 33.74 0.20
N PHE A 87 -2.56 33.87 -0.05
CA PHE A 87 -1.75 35.02 0.36
C PHE A 87 -0.95 35.61 -0.82
N GLU A 88 -0.67 36.88 -0.75
CA GLU A 88 0.26 37.53 -1.69
C GLU A 88 1.68 37.01 -1.41
N ALA A 89 2.39 36.64 -2.47
CA ALA A 89 3.79 36.25 -2.34
C ALA A 89 4.66 37.43 -1.96
N LYS A 90 5.57 37.26 -1.00
CA LYS A 90 6.45 38.32 -0.50
C LYS A 90 7.91 37.96 -0.70
N LYS A 91 8.71 38.94 -1.15
CA LYS A 91 10.15 38.81 -1.24
C LYS A 91 10.81 39.77 -0.23
N ILE A 92 11.83 39.28 0.46
CA ILE A 92 12.58 40.01 1.47
C ILE A 92 14.05 39.89 1.11
N LEU A 93 14.73 41.03 1.00
CA LEU A 93 16.16 41.09 0.76
C LEU A 93 16.88 41.01 2.11
N LEU A 94 17.79 40.07 2.24
CA LEU A 94 18.66 39.88 3.39
C LEU A 94 20.08 40.30 2.96
N GLN A 95 20.46 41.51 3.32
CA GLN A 95 21.76 42.08 2.95
C GLN A 95 22.84 41.68 3.98
N ASN A 96 23.99 41.29 3.47
CA ASN A 96 25.22 41.03 4.23
C ASN A 96 25.00 40.09 5.44
N LEU A 97 24.49 38.88 5.17
CA LEU A 97 24.23 37.86 6.21
C LEU A 97 25.55 37.32 6.78
N SER A 98 26.18 38.12 7.68
CA SER A 98 27.43 37.76 8.36
C SER A 98 27.21 36.99 9.68
N GLU A 99 25.97 36.99 10.21
CA GLU A 99 25.54 36.32 11.42
C GLU A 99 24.19 35.66 11.20
N SER A 100 23.76 34.78 12.12
CA SER A 100 22.42 34.17 12.06
C SER A 100 21.35 35.21 12.27
N ALA A 101 20.31 35.21 11.41
CA ALA A 101 19.21 36.18 11.42
C ALA A 101 17.88 35.49 11.72
N GLU A 102 17.03 36.15 12.54
CA GLU A 102 15.63 35.77 12.73
C GLU A 102 14.74 36.81 12.01
N VAL A 103 13.88 36.32 11.09
CA VAL A 103 13.07 37.17 10.21
C VAL A 103 11.63 36.69 10.18
N ASP A 104 10.75 37.41 10.86
CA ASP A 104 9.31 37.14 10.79
C ASP A 104 8.71 37.77 9.52
N VAL A 105 7.95 36.97 8.78
CA VAL A 105 7.37 37.35 7.50
C VAL A 105 5.85 37.45 7.62
N PHE A 106 5.32 38.64 7.38
CA PHE A 106 3.87 38.88 7.38
C PHE A 106 3.34 38.81 5.95
N LEU A 107 2.39 37.90 5.70
CA LEU A 107 1.71 37.72 4.42
C LEU A 107 0.31 38.34 4.48
N SER A 108 -0.05 39.12 3.45
CA SER A 108 -1.40 39.66 3.26
C SER A 108 -2.29 38.63 2.58
N GLU A 109 -3.55 38.47 3.01
CA GLU A 109 -4.52 37.66 2.32
C GLU A 109 -4.84 38.20 0.93
N SER A 110 -4.89 37.35 -0.07
CA SER A 110 -5.25 37.71 -1.44
C SER A 110 -6.44 36.90 -1.92
N VAL A 111 -7.46 37.61 -2.39
CA VAL A 111 -8.71 37.02 -2.94
C VAL A 111 -8.56 36.66 -4.42
N LEU A 112 -7.48 37.08 -5.08
CA LEU A 112 -7.34 36.94 -6.54
C LEU A 112 -5.94 36.51 -6.99
N SER A 113 -5.99 35.61 -7.96
CA SER A 113 -4.99 35.41 -9.01
C SER A 113 -3.71 34.66 -8.63
N LEU A 114 -3.63 33.50 -9.18
CA LEU A 114 -2.43 32.77 -9.57
C LEU A 114 -1.48 33.68 -10.38
N GLY A 115 -0.81 34.61 -9.71
CA GLY A 115 0.35 35.29 -10.26
C GLY A 115 1.43 34.28 -10.56
N GLU A 116 1.94 34.32 -11.75
CA GLU A 116 2.98 33.42 -12.28
C GLU A 116 4.30 33.64 -11.53
N ILE A 117 4.50 32.90 -10.42
CA ILE A 117 5.84 32.70 -9.90
C ILE A 117 6.38 31.48 -10.65
N VAL A 118 7.14 31.73 -11.70
CA VAL A 118 7.99 30.69 -12.31
C VAL A 118 9.11 30.38 -11.30
N VAL A 119 8.79 29.56 -10.33
CA VAL A 119 9.81 28.92 -9.51
C VAL A 119 10.38 27.81 -10.39
N SER A 120 11.53 28.02 -10.98
CA SER A 120 12.37 26.96 -11.56
C SER A 120 12.99 26.09 -10.45
N ALA A 121 12.43 26.12 -9.24
CA ALA A 121 12.75 25.25 -8.14
C ALA A 121 12.18 23.87 -8.41
N SER A 122 12.93 22.86 -8.06
CA SER A 122 12.51 21.46 -8.08
C SER A 122 11.11 21.29 -7.48
N SER A 123 10.16 20.73 -8.24
CA SER A 123 8.82 20.37 -7.74
C SER A 123 8.85 19.32 -6.62
N THR A 124 10.02 18.86 -6.21
CA THR A 124 10.22 17.84 -5.19
C THR A 124 11.34 18.23 -4.24
N ILE A 125 11.04 18.25 -2.95
CA ILE A 125 12.02 18.38 -1.87
C ILE A 125 12.19 16.97 -1.27
N SER A 126 13.39 16.41 -1.42
CA SER A 126 13.74 15.11 -0.84
C SER A 126 14.40 15.32 0.52
N LYS A 127 13.82 14.71 1.55
CA LYS A 127 14.39 14.56 2.89
C LYS A 127 14.65 13.07 3.15
N ILE A 128 15.48 12.75 4.12
CA ILE A 128 15.87 11.36 4.45
C ILE A 128 14.67 10.43 4.66
N ASN A 129 13.62 10.91 5.30
CA ASN A 129 12.43 10.13 5.67
C ASN A 129 11.16 10.49 4.89
N GLN A 130 11.21 11.51 4.04
CA GLN A 130 10.02 12.04 3.37
C GLN A 130 10.39 12.78 2.08
N ARG A 131 9.59 12.64 1.04
CA ARG A 131 9.60 13.50 -0.13
C ARG A 131 8.36 14.38 -0.14
N ILE A 132 8.54 15.66 -0.31
CA ILE A 132 7.46 16.63 -0.47
C ILE A 132 7.39 16.98 -1.95
N VAL A 133 6.31 16.57 -2.60
CA VAL A 133 6.09 16.77 -4.04
C VAL A 133 5.01 17.83 -4.24
N PHE A 134 5.37 18.93 -4.89
CA PHE A 134 4.43 19.97 -5.29
C PHE A 134 3.95 19.67 -6.71
N PRO A 135 2.65 19.45 -6.92
CA PRO A 135 2.12 19.22 -8.26
C PRO A 135 2.39 20.44 -9.16
N THR A 136 2.87 20.19 -10.35
CA THR A 136 3.00 21.26 -11.36
C THR A 136 1.62 21.66 -11.91
N LYS A 137 1.49 22.88 -12.45
CA LYS A 137 0.25 23.31 -13.13
C LYS A 137 -0.17 22.31 -14.21
N LEU A 138 0.80 21.73 -14.91
CA LEU A 138 0.56 20.74 -15.95
C LEU A 138 -0.03 19.45 -15.37
N GLN A 139 0.54 18.91 -14.29
CA GLN A 139 0.01 17.72 -13.60
C GLN A 139 -1.40 17.96 -13.06
N LEU A 140 -1.64 19.12 -12.43
CA LEU A 140 -2.98 19.51 -11.94
C LEU A 140 -4.01 19.61 -13.06
N SER A 141 -3.64 20.19 -14.21
CA SER A 141 -4.56 20.34 -15.35
C SER A 141 -4.82 19.04 -16.13
N HIS A 142 -3.96 18.04 -15.97
CA HIS A 142 -4.09 16.72 -16.63
C HIS A 142 -4.60 15.63 -15.71
N SER A 143 -5.02 15.97 -14.50
CA SER A 143 -5.58 15.03 -13.54
C SER A 143 -7.00 15.46 -13.18
N ALA A 144 -7.93 14.53 -13.14
CA ALA A 144 -9.30 14.79 -12.75
C ALA A 144 -9.56 14.48 -11.26
N ASN A 145 -8.70 13.67 -10.63
CA ASN A 145 -8.80 13.27 -9.23
C ASN A 145 -7.42 13.05 -8.59
N GLY A 146 -7.40 12.75 -7.28
CA GLY A 146 -6.17 12.54 -6.52
C GLY A 146 -5.36 11.33 -6.96
N MET A 147 -6.00 10.22 -7.38
CA MET A 147 -5.29 9.01 -7.86
C MET A 147 -4.62 9.26 -9.21
N GLN A 148 -5.30 9.91 -10.14
CA GLN A 148 -4.70 10.32 -11.41
C GLN A 148 -3.52 11.27 -11.19
N LEU A 149 -3.64 12.23 -10.27
CA LEU A 149 -2.54 13.13 -9.92
C LEU A 149 -1.33 12.36 -9.39
N LEU A 150 -1.53 11.39 -8.49
CA LEU A 150 -0.46 10.56 -7.96
C LEU A 150 0.27 9.78 -9.06
N ASN A 151 -0.48 9.22 -10.01
CA ASN A 151 0.11 8.51 -11.15
C ASN A 151 1.02 9.43 -11.98
N THR A 152 0.64 10.71 -12.16
CA THR A 152 1.49 11.68 -12.88
C THR A 152 2.79 12.03 -12.15
N MET A 153 2.86 11.79 -10.84
CA MET A 153 4.06 12.09 -10.05
C MET A 153 5.15 11.02 -10.19
N MET A 154 4.79 9.79 -10.59
CA MET A 154 5.73 8.65 -10.72
C MET A 154 6.63 8.51 -9.50
N LEU A 155 6.03 8.32 -8.31
CA LEU A 155 6.79 8.16 -7.07
C LEU A 155 7.52 6.82 -7.05
N PRO A 156 8.80 6.78 -6.66
CA PRO A 156 9.59 5.54 -6.70
C PRO A 156 9.00 4.46 -5.82
N GLY A 157 8.99 3.22 -6.32
CA GLY A 157 8.50 2.06 -5.57
C GLY A 157 6.99 2.03 -5.36
N LEU A 158 6.21 2.90 -6.01
CA LEU A 158 4.76 2.82 -6.09
C LEU A 158 4.31 2.34 -7.46
N ASN A 159 3.45 1.34 -7.47
CA ASN A 159 2.77 0.86 -8.66
C ASN A 159 1.28 1.19 -8.54
N ILE A 160 0.76 1.94 -9.48
CA ILE A 160 -0.64 2.33 -9.53
C ILE A 160 -1.29 1.58 -10.68
N ASN A 161 -2.32 0.79 -10.37
CA ASN A 161 -3.16 0.14 -11.37
C ASN A 161 -4.41 0.99 -11.58
N PRO A 162 -4.51 1.72 -12.69
CA PRO A 162 -5.66 2.60 -12.93
C PRO A 162 -6.96 1.83 -13.17
N MET A 163 -6.90 0.56 -13.60
CA MET A 163 -8.10 -0.26 -13.83
C MET A 163 -8.71 -0.77 -12.51
N ALA A 164 -7.87 -1.24 -11.62
CA ALA A 164 -8.33 -1.74 -10.34
C ALA A 164 -8.41 -0.64 -9.27
N ASN A 165 -8.04 0.60 -9.59
CA ASN A 165 -7.88 1.71 -8.64
C ASN A 165 -7.04 1.33 -7.42
N THR A 166 -6.09 0.43 -7.61
CA THR A 166 -5.23 -0.07 -6.54
C THR A 166 -3.85 0.55 -6.60
N ILE A 167 -3.26 0.65 -5.43
CA ILE A 167 -1.89 1.09 -5.26
C ILE A 167 -1.12 0.00 -4.52
N SER A 168 0.05 -0.33 -5.02
CA SER A 168 0.92 -1.34 -4.41
C SER A 168 2.36 -0.84 -4.31
N SER A 169 3.11 -1.47 -3.44
CA SER A 169 4.53 -1.19 -3.27
C SER A 169 5.39 -2.23 -3.98
N SER A 170 6.50 -1.82 -4.59
CA SER A 170 7.47 -2.72 -5.24
C SER A 170 8.14 -3.70 -4.27
N ASP A 171 8.16 -3.38 -2.97
CA ASP A 171 8.70 -4.26 -1.93
C ASP A 171 7.68 -5.32 -1.42
N GLY A 172 6.40 -5.20 -1.82
CA GLY A 172 5.31 -6.04 -1.38
C GLY A 172 4.67 -5.63 -0.05
N GLY A 173 5.14 -4.54 0.57
CA GLY A 173 4.54 -3.97 1.78
C GLY A 173 3.26 -3.18 1.49
N LYS A 174 2.45 -2.98 2.51
CA LYS A 174 1.21 -2.19 2.42
C LYS A 174 1.53 -0.70 2.16
N VAL A 175 0.77 -0.06 1.28
CA VAL A 175 0.78 1.39 1.07
C VAL A 175 -0.37 2.02 1.87
N VAL A 176 -0.05 2.98 2.73
CA VAL A 176 -1.04 3.77 3.46
C VAL A 176 -1.26 5.08 2.71
N LEU A 177 -2.48 5.31 2.27
CA LEU A 177 -2.91 6.60 1.74
C LEU A 177 -3.41 7.49 2.88
N GLN A 178 -3.14 8.79 2.79
CA GLN A 178 -3.58 9.77 3.78
C GLN A 178 -4.06 11.05 3.09
N ILE A 179 -5.01 11.71 3.72
CA ILE A 179 -5.45 13.07 3.37
C ILE A 179 -5.21 13.96 4.58
N ASN A 180 -4.27 14.93 4.50
CA ASN A 180 -3.82 15.78 5.60
C ASN A 180 -3.38 15.00 6.87
N GLY A 181 -2.70 13.86 6.70
CA GLY A 181 -2.23 13.01 7.79
C GLY A 181 -3.20 11.92 8.26
N VAL A 182 -4.35 11.79 7.61
CA VAL A 182 -5.40 10.80 7.90
C VAL A 182 -5.40 9.71 6.88
N ASN A 183 -5.43 8.47 7.35
CA ASN A 183 -5.58 7.34 6.45
C ASN A 183 -6.88 7.47 5.65
N ALA A 184 -6.76 7.23 4.38
CA ALA A 184 -7.83 7.32 3.41
C ALA A 184 -7.83 6.08 2.52
N THR A 185 -9.00 5.72 2.03
CA THR A 185 -9.12 4.68 1.03
C THR A 185 -8.75 5.21 -0.37
N PRO A 186 -8.43 4.35 -1.34
CA PRO A 186 -8.25 4.78 -2.72
C PRO A 186 -9.45 5.58 -3.26
N GLU A 187 -10.67 5.18 -2.89
CA GLU A 187 -11.92 5.83 -3.29
C GLU A 187 -12.03 7.24 -2.69
N GLU A 188 -11.63 7.43 -1.44
CA GLU A 188 -11.59 8.76 -0.81
C GLU A 188 -10.58 9.67 -1.51
N VAL A 189 -9.44 9.14 -1.95
CA VAL A 189 -8.44 9.89 -2.74
C VAL A 189 -8.97 10.24 -4.12
N GLN A 190 -9.78 9.38 -4.75
CA GLN A 190 -10.47 9.70 -6.01
C GLN A 190 -11.45 10.88 -5.87
N THR A 191 -12.01 11.11 -4.69
CA THR A 191 -12.88 12.28 -4.47
C THR A 191 -12.12 13.60 -4.38
N LEU A 192 -10.79 13.59 -4.29
CA LEU A 192 -9.98 14.79 -4.20
C LEU A 192 -9.89 15.48 -5.56
N GLN A 193 -10.25 16.75 -5.60
CA GLN A 193 -10.01 17.58 -6.76
C GLN A 193 -8.56 18.03 -6.82
N PRO A 194 -7.88 17.93 -7.96
CA PRO A 194 -6.48 18.31 -8.10
C PRO A 194 -6.19 19.73 -7.59
N ARG A 195 -7.09 20.69 -7.84
CA ARG A 195 -6.96 22.08 -7.35
C ARG A 195 -6.94 22.23 -5.83
N GLN A 196 -7.48 21.28 -5.08
CA GLN A 196 -7.45 21.26 -3.62
C GLN A 196 -6.13 20.72 -3.08
N ILE A 197 -5.37 19.98 -3.90
CA ILE A 197 -4.13 19.34 -3.50
C ILE A 197 -2.98 20.33 -3.60
N ARG A 198 -2.44 20.74 -2.45
CA ARG A 198 -1.30 21.66 -2.37
C ARG A 198 0.01 20.93 -2.61
N ARG A 199 0.17 19.75 -2.05
CA ARG A 199 1.34 18.89 -2.18
C ARG A 199 1.01 17.47 -1.78
N VAL A 200 1.87 16.56 -2.18
CA VAL A 200 1.86 15.16 -1.72
C VAL A 200 3.14 14.92 -0.93
N GLU A 201 2.99 14.40 0.29
CA GLU A 201 4.08 14.00 1.15
C GLU A 201 4.20 12.48 1.06
N TYR A 202 5.31 12.03 0.51
CA TYR A 202 5.58 10.60 0.31
C TYR A 202 6.69 10.16 1.24
N SER A 203 6.42 9.14 2.05
CA SER A 203 7.41 8.45 2.86
C SER A 203 7.53 7.00 2.42
N ASP A 204 8.74 6.57 2.15
CA ASP A 204 9.11 5.17 1.89
C ASP A 204 9.65 4.47 3.15
N TYR A 205 9.43 5.07 4.31
CA TYR A 205 9.59 4.52 5.65
C TYR A 205 8.35 4.84 6.47
N ALA A 206 7.59 3.84 6.86
CA ALA A 206 6.46 3.98 7.76
C ALA A 206 6.93 3.76 9.21
N GLY A 207 6.54 4.65 10.13
CA GLY A 207 6.85 4.51 11.57
C GLY A 207 6.20 3.25 12.17
N ILE A 208 6.59 2.89 13.39
CA ILE A 208 6.16 1.64 14.06
C ILE A 208 4.64 1.54 14.25
N ARG A 209 3.93 2.69 14.33
CA ARG A 209 2.46 2.74 14.44
C ARG A 209 1.74 2.12 13.24
N TYR A 210 2.34 2.14 12.07
CA TYR A 210 1.70 1.69 10.83
C TYR A 210 1.84 0.17 10.58
N GLY A 211 2.45 -0.55 11.52
CA GLY A 211 2.62 -2.01 11.42
C GLY A 211 3.40 -2.41 10.16
N GLU A 212 2.83 -3.29 9.34
CA GLU A 212 3.46 -3.83 8.13
C GLU A 212 3.47 -2.87 6.93
N ALA A 213 3.01 -1.62 7.09
CA ALA A 213 3.09 -0.64 6.03
C ALA A 213 4.54 -0.27 5.73
N SER A 214 4.90 -0.29 4.44
CA SER A 214 6.23 0.13 3.97
C SER A 214 6.24 1.57 3.47
N LYS A 215 5.10 2.08 2.98
CA LYS A 215 5.01 3.40 2.35
C LYS A 215 3.78 4.17 2.80
N ILE A 216 3.94 5.50 2.86
CA ILE A 216 2.86 6.43 3.19
C ILE A 216 2.78 7.48 2.09
N VAL A 217 1.58 7.74 1.58
CA VAL A 217 1.27 8.82 0.64
C VAL A 217 0.25 9.73 1.30
N ASN A 218 0.68 10.93 1.68
CA ASN A 218 -0.17 11.91 2.37
C ASN A 218 -0.48 13.10 1.46
N TYR A 219 -1.73 13.28 1.11
CA TYR A 219 -2.21 14.43 0.35
C TYR A 219 -2.49 15.60 1.29
N ILE A 220 -1.78 16.70 1.13
CA ILE A 220 -2.08 17.94 1.84
C ILE A 220 -3.04 18.77 0.98
N VAL A 221 -4.26 18.88 1.44
CA VAL A 221 -5.37 19.49 0.71
C VAL A 221 -5.98 20.67 1.45
N THR A 222 -6.63 21.56 0.69
CA THR A 222 -7.52 22.60 1.21
C THR A 222 -8.95 22.11 1.23
N ARG A 223 -9.78 22.66 2.12
CA ARG A 223 -11.19 22.35 2.25
C ARG A 223 -12.06 23.57 1.97
N ASP A 224 -13.26 23.33 1.45
CA ASP A 224 -14.27 24.35 1.27
C ASP A 224 -15.12 24.50 2.56
N ASN A 225 -15.24 25.69 3.14
CA ASN A 225 -16.03 25.91 4.37
C ASN A 225 -17.54 25.90 4.11
N ARG A 226 -17.95 26.28 2.90
CA ARG A 226 -19.35 26.23 2.45
C ARG A 226 -19.38 25.81 1.01
N GLY A 227 -20.14 24.77 0.72
CA GLY A 227 -20.25 24.25 -0.61
C GLY A 227 -20.13 22.74 -0.61
N GLY A 228 -19.73 22.19 -1.73
CA GLY A 228 -19.58 20.75 -1.85
C GLY A 228 -19.04 20.36 -3.21
N VAL A 229 -18.97 19.05 -3.41
CA VAL A 229 -18.63 18.43 -4.66
C VAL A 229 -19.49 17.21 -4.88
N ILE A 230 -19.95 17.03 -6.12
CA ILE A 230 -20.60 15.80 -6.61
C ILE A 230 -19.78 15.33 -7.80
N GLY A 231 -19.52 14.05 -7.91
CA GLY A 231 -18.76 13.54 -9.04
C GLY A 231 -18.95 12.06 -9.30
N VAL A 232 -18.47 11.67 -10.46
CA VAL A 232 -18.41 10.29 -10.93
C VAL A 232 -17.04 10.03 -11.52
N ASP A 233 -16.55 8.80 -11.34
CA ASP A 233 -15.35 8.27 -11.97
C ASP A 233 -15.70 6.89 -12.50
N LEU A 234 -15.85 6.78 -13.82
CA LEU A 234 -16.32 5.57 -14.51
C LEU A 234 -15.17 4.98 -15.32
N MET A 235 -14.96 3.69 -15.18
CA MET A 235 -14.07 2.94 -16.04
C MET A 235 -14.71 1.63 -16.46
N ASN A 236 -15.14 1.55 -17.69
CA ASN A 236 -15.87 0.40 -18.21
C ASN A 236 -15.23 -0.16 -19.47
N SER A 237 -15.20 -1.46 -19.54
CA SER A 237 -14.67 -2.16 -20.72
C SER A 237 -15.65 -2.09 -21.89
N LEU A 238 -15.09 -1.97 -23.09
CA LEU A 238 -15.85 -1.94 -24.34
C LEU A 238 -15.98 -3.31 -25.01
N ASN A 239 -15.19 -4.29 -24.60
CA ASN A 239 -15.12 -5.60 -25.26
C ASN A 239 -15.44 -6.80 -24.36
N ILE A 240 -15.53 -6.59 -23.04
CA ILE A 240 -15.99 -7.59 -22.07
C ILE A 240 -16.93 -6.91 -21.05
N LEU A 241 -17.74 -7.68 -20.37
CA LEU A 241 -18.54 -7.13 -19.28
C LEU A 241 -17.67 -6.98 -18.02
N ALA A 242 -17.01 -5.84 -17.88
CA ALA A 242 -16.19 -5.49 -16.72
C ALA A 242 -16.14 -3.99 -16.53
N GLY A 243 -16.11 -3.54 -15.29
CA GLY A 243 -16.03 -2.12 -14.98
C GLY A 243 -15.76 -1.87 -13.49
N GLY A 244 -15.46 -0.62 -13.20
CA GLY A 244 -15.29 -0.11 -11.85
C GLY A 244 -15.71 1.35 -11.80
N ASP A 245 -16.77 1.66 -11.04
CA ASP A 245 -17.40 2.96 -11.02
C ASP A 245 -17.46 3.52 -9.61
N VAL A 246 -17.17 4.81 -9.46
CA VAL A 246 -17.25 5.56 -8.21
C VAL A 246 -18.20 6.73 -8.37
N PHE A 247 -19.16 6.85 -7.46
CA PHE A 247 -20.06 7.99 -7.32
C PHE A 247 -19.85 8.60 -5.95
N PHE A 248 -19.69 9.91 -5.86
CA PHE A 248 -19.49 10.56 -4.59
C PHE A 248 -20.17 11.92 -4.49
N ALA A 249 -20.54 12.27 -3.27
CA ALA A 249 -21.05 13.58 -2.90
C ALA A 249 -20.44 14.01 -1.58
N LYS A 250 -19.94 15.25 -1.51
CA LYS A 250 -19.50 15.89 -0.27
C LYS A 250 -20.20 17.23 -0.10
N PHE A 251 -20.61 17.51 1.11
CA PHE A 251 -21.23 18.77 1.48
C PHE A 251 -20.60 19.32 2.74
N ASN A 252 -20.18 20.59 2.69
CA ASN A 252 -19.53 21.31 3.79
C ASN A 252 -20.46 22.41 4.30
N LYS A 253 -20.67 22.44 5.62
CA LYS A 253 -21.43 23.51 6.30
C LYS A 253 -20.70 23.92 7.57
N GLY A 254 -19.94 25.00 7.49
CA GLY A 254 -19.14 25.49 8.61
C GLY A 254 -18.10 24.45 9.07
N LYS A 255 -18.23 24.00 10.30
CA LYS A 255 -17.32 23.02 10.92
C LYS A 255 -17.59 21.56 10.55
N SER A 256 -18.69 21.28 9.86
CA SER A 256 -19.15 19.93 9.53
C SER A 256 -18.99 19.63 8.05
N GLU A 257 -18.59 18.40 7.74
CA GLU A 257 -18.56 17.82 6.40
C GLU A 257 -19.31 16.50 6.42
N TYR A 258 -20.15 16.32 5.43
CA TYR A 258 -20.87 15.07 5.15
C TYR A 258 -20.37 14.52 3.82
N ALA A 259 -20.08 13.23 3.76
CA ALA A 259 -19.60 12.55 2.57
C ALA A 259 -20.43 11.27 2.34
N LEU A 260 -20.82 11.04 1.10
CA LEU A 260 -21.40 9.78 0.65
C LEU A 260 -20.59 9.29 -0.54
N ASN A 261 -20.05 8.08 -0.45
CA ASN A 261 -19.35 7.41 -1.51
C ASN A 261 -20.05 6.10 -1.82
N TYR A 262 -20.20 5.80 -3.11
CA TYR A 262 -20.62 4.50 -3.60
C TYR A 262 -19.63 4.03 -4.65
N THR A 263 -19.03 2.87 -4.40
CA THR A 263 -18.12 2.22 -5.34
C THR A 263 -18.71 0.89 -5.76
N THR A 264 -18.63 0.59 -7.05
CA THR A 264 -18.97 -0.73 -7.58
C THR A 264 -17.88 -1.21 -8.52
N ALA A 265 -17.63 -2.51 -8.52
CA ALA A 265 -16.81 -3.17 -9.51
C ALA A 265 -17.49 -4.48 -9.93
N PHE A 266 -17.41 -4.81 -11.20
CA PHE A 266 -18.02 -6.02 -11.74
C PHE A 266 -17.19 -6.59 -12.86
N GLN A 267 -17.24 -7.92 -13.01
CA GLN A 267 -16.62 -8.62 -14.11
C GLN A 267 -17.41 -9.90 -14.43
N LYS A 268 -17.61 -10.19 -15.70
CA LYS A 268 -18.14 -11.47 -16.17
C LYS A 268 -17.34 -11.95 -17.37
N ILE A 269 -16.83 -13.18 -17.27
CA ILE A 269 -16.00 -13.84 -18.30
C ILE A 269 -16.50 -15.26 -18.45
N ASN A 270 -16.68 -15.74 -19.67
CA ASN A 270 -17.16 -17.08 -19.99
C ASN A 270 -16.02 -18.00 -20.49
N SER A 271 -14.77 -17.59 -20.35
CA SER A 271 -13.59 -18.32 -20.83
C SER A 271 -12.51 -18.35 -19.75
N ASN A 272 -12.91 -18.74 -18.55
CA ASN A 272 -12.00 -18.92 -17.42
C ASN A 272 -11.36 -20.31 -17.52
N ASN A 273 -10.08 -20.36 -17.94
CA ASN A 273 -9.40 -21.63 -18.20
C ASN A 273 -8.35 -21.91 -17.14
N ARG A 274 -8.26 -23.17 -16.76
CA ARG A 274 -7.22 -23.68 -15.86
C ARG A 274 -6.73 -25.03 -16.35
N THR A 275 -5.45 -25.12 -16.68
CA THR A 275 -4.78 -26.39 -16.95
C THR A 275 -3.89 -26.74 -15.77
N ARG A 276 -3.96 -27.99 -15.31
CA ARG A 276 -3.10 -28.51 -14.25
C ARG A 276 -2.48 -29.82 -14.71
N THR A 277 -1.17 -29.94 -14.59
CA THR A 277 -0.44 -31.16 -14.78
C THR A 277 0.21 -31.55 -13.47
N GLY A 278 0.11 -32.80 -13.08
CA GLY A 278 0.66 -33.27 -11.81
C GLY A 278 1.08 -34.73 -11.87
N SER A 279 1.79 -35.17 -10.84
CA SER A 279 2.20 -36.54 -10.69
C SER A 279 2.15 -36.91 -9.22
N TYR A 280 1.63 -38.11 -8.92
CA TYR A 280 1.45 -38.61 -7.57
C TYR A 280 2.23 -39.92 -7.41
N ARG A 281 3.18 -39.94 -6.47
CA ARG A 281 4.01 -41.09 -6.18
C ARG A 281 3.71 -41.61 -4.78
N PHE A 282 2.92 -42.70 -4.68
CA PHE A 282 2.60 -43.38 -3.44
C PHE A 282 3.69 -44.43 -3.11
N GLY A 283 4.37 -44.28 -2.00
CA GLY A 283 5.47 -45.13 -1.60
C GLY A 283 6.54 -45.29 -2.68
N ASN A 284 6.81 -46.53 -3.08
CA ASN A 284 7.76 -46.87 -4.15
C ASN A 284 7.07 -47.17 -5.50
N SER A 285 5.79 -46.83 -5.65
CA SER A 285 5.04 -47.12 -6.86
C SER A 285 5.46 -46.28 -8.06
N THR A 286 5.07 -46.71 -9.26
CA THR A 286 5.16 -45.87 -10.47
C THR A 286 4.27 -44.62 -10.28
N PRO A 287 4.77 -43.43 -10.54
CA PRO A 287 3.95 -42.22 -10.40
C PRO A 287 2.72 -42.24 -11.30
N LEU A 288 1.58 -41.86 -10.75
CA LEU A 288 0.37 -41.58 -11.51
C LEU A 288 0.52 -40.17 -12.11
N HIS A 289 0.50 -40.05 -13.43
CA HIS A 289 0.48 -38.74 -14.13
C HIS A 289 -0.97 -38.32 -14.38
N ARG A 290 -1.31 -37.11 -13.99
CA ARG A 290 -2.66 -36.57 -14.12
C ARG A 290 -2.61 -35.20 -14.80
N ASP A 291 -3.34 -35.09 -15.91
CA ASP A 291 -3.47 -33.87 -16.71
C ASP A 291 -4.93 -33.43 -16.75
N GLU A 292 -5.20 -32.25 -16.21
CA GLU A 292 -6.48 -31.54 -16.28
C GLU A 292 -6.34 -30.43 -17.31
N ILE A 293 -6.84 -30.67 -18.51
CA ILE A 293 -6.71 -29.72 -19.65
C ILE A 293 -7.96 -28.84 -19.70
N GLY A 294 -7.78 -27.55 -19.40
CA GLY A 294 -8.89 -26.61 -19.31
C GLY A 294 -9.72 -26.51 -20.59
N ASP A 295 -11.03 -26.53 -20.44
CA ASP A 295 -12.06 -26.45 -21.48
C ASP A 295 -13.07 -25.32 -21.18
N GLY A 296 -12.59 -24.21 -20.64
CA GLY A 296 -13.40 -23.06 -20.27
C GLY A 296 -14.02 -23.11 -18.88
N GLY A 297 -14.85 -22.14 -18.59
CA GLY A 297 -15.55 -21.97 -17.32
C GLY A 297 -16.08 -20.55 -17.19
N ASP A 298 -16.98 -20.34 -16.25
CA ASP A 298 -17.60 -19.04 -16.00
C ASP A 298 -16.93 -18.38 -14.80
N TYR A 299 -16.66 -17.08 -14.95
CA TYR A 299 -16.21 -16.23 -13.84
C TYR A 299 -17.12 -15.03 -13.74
N SER A 300 -17.63 -14.78 -12.53
CA SER A 300 -18.37 -13.55 -12.25
C SER A 300 -18.01 -12.98 -10.88
N TYR A 301 -17.90 -11.66 -10.86
CA TYR A 301 -17.53 -10.87 -9.71
C TYR A 301 -18.37 -9.62 -9.63
N GLN A 302 -18.82 -9.28 -8.43
CA GLN A 302 -19.54 -8.04 -8.12
C GLN A 302 -19.09 -7.54 -6.76
N MET A 303 -18.81 -6.25 -6.68
CA MET A 303 -18.51 -5.54 -5.43
C MET A 303 -19.37 -4.28 -5.34
N HIS A 304 -19.93 -4.03 -4.18
CA HIS A 304 -20.63 -2.81 -3.83
C HIS A 304 -20.15 -2.32 -2.47
N ASP A 305 -19.75 -1.08 -2.41
CA ASP A 305 -19.23 -0.43 -1.21
C ASP A 305 -19.93 0.91 -1.04
N VAL A 306 -20.69 1.07 0.03
CA VAL A 306 -21.36 2.33 0.40
C VAL A 306 -20.71 2.84 1.69
N THR A 307 -20.21 4.07 1.67
CA THR A 307 -19.61 4.71 2.83
C THR A 307 -20.28 6.07 3.07
N PHE A 308 -20.85 6.24 4.25
CA PHE A 308 -21.26 7.53 4.77
C PHE A 308 -20.26 8.02 5.79
N GLY A 309 -19.72 9.23 5.59
CA GLY A 309 -18.74 9.88 6.45
C GLY A 309 -19.26 11.18 7.03
N TYR A 310 -18.93 11.43 8.29
CA TYR A 310 -19.16 12.69 8.97
C TYR A 310 -17.85 13.18 9.59
N ASN A 311 -17.43 14.39 9.26
CA ASN A 311 -16.27 15.06 9.83
C ASN A 311 -16.72 16.32 10.57
N TYR A 312 -16.22 16.50 11.79
CA TYR A 312 -16.41 17.72 12.57
C TYR A 312 -15.05 18.27 12.99
N GLN A 313 -14.79 19.51 12.63
CA GLN A 313 -13.56 20.23 13.02
C GLN A 313 -13.93 21.52 13.74
N GLN A 314 -13.72 21.55 15.05
CA GLN A 314 -14.00 22.74 15.85
C GLN A 314 -12.92 23.81 15.65
N SER A 315 -11.66 23.39 15.60
CA SER A 315 -10.46 24.18 15.38
C SER A 315 -9.35 23.23 14.94
N ASP A 316 -8.16 23.73 14.70
CA ASP A 316 -6.98 22.87 14.45
C ASP A 316 -6.62 21.97 15.65
N SER A 317 -7.27 22.17 16.79
CA SER A 317 -7.00 21.40 18.01
C SER A 317 -8.02 20.30 18.29
N VAL A 318 -9.19 20.28 17.62
CA VAL A 318 -10.21 19.25 17.84
C VAL A 318 -10.79 18.80 16.52
N PHE A 319 -10.66 17.52 16.25
CA PHE A 319 -11.22 16.85 15.09
C PHE A 319 -11.94 15.56 15.51
N PHE A 320 -13.11 15.33 14.94
CA PHE A 320 -13.91 14.11 15.10
C PHE A 320 -14.32 13.59 13.72
N ASN A 321 -14.22 12.27 13.50
CA ASN A 321 -14.69 11.60 12.31
C ASN A 321 -15.53 10.38 12.71
N ALA A 322 -16.66 10.18 12.02
CA ALA A 322 -17.44 8.96 12.09
C ALA A 322 -17.71 8.46 10.67
N LYS A 323 -17.49 7.16 10.44
CA LYS A 323 -17.80 6.48 9.18
C LYS A 323 -18.71 5.29 9.42
N LEU A 324 -19.73 5.17 8.59
CA LEU A 324 -20.56 3.98 8.45
C LEU A 324 -20.28 3.40 7.08
N LYS A 325 -19.86 2.16 7.03
CA LYS A 325 -19.52 1.46 5.78
C LYS A 325 -20.33 0.17 5.68
N TYR A 326 -20.81 -0.12 4.47
CA TYR A 326 -21.34 -1.43 4.11
C TYR A 326 -20.66 -1.90 2.83
N ALA A 327 -19.96 -3.02 2.91
CA ALA A 327 -19.29 -3.64 1.78
C ALA A 327 -19.93 -5.00 1.48
N LEU A 328 -20.23 -5.24 0.22
CA LEU A 328 -20.71 -6.50 -0.34
C LEU A 328 -19.72 -6.94 -1.44
N THR A 329 -19.17 -8.14 -1.31
CA THR A 329 -18.44 -8.82 -2.37
C THR A 329 -19.14 -10.13 -2.70
N ASN A 330 -19.38 -10.39 -3.98
CA ASN A 330 -20.07 -11.58 -4.45
C ASN A 330 -19.36 -12.16 -5.67
N HIS A 331 -18.92 -13.40 -5.56
CA HIS A 331 -18.37 -14.22 -6.61
C HIS A 331 -19.29 -15.44 -6.81
N PRO A 332 -20.40 -15.31 -7.55
CA PRO A 332 -21.33 -16.45 -7.71
C PRO A 332 -20.73 -17.58 -8.54
N HIS A 333 -19.79 -17.26 -9.42
CA HIS A 333 -19.11 -18.23 -10.29
C HIS A 333 -17.62 -17.96 -10.36
N ASN A 334 -16.84 -18.97 -10.05
CA ASN A 334 -15.44 -19.13 -10.39
C ASN A 334 -15.25 -20.60 -10.81
N ASP A 335 -15.75 -20.91 -12.00
CA ASP A 335 -15.93 -22.26 -12.49
C ASP A 335 -14.81 -22.62 -13.48
N PHE A 336 -14.36 -23.84 -13.40
CA PHE A 336 -13.39 -24.43 -14.32
C PHE A 336 -13.93 -25.78 -14.83
N LYS A 337 -13.88 -25.95 -16.12
CA LYS A 337 -14.15 -27.23 -16.80
C LYS A 337 -12.86 -27.73 -17.40
N SER A 338 -12.59 -29.03 -17.29
CA SER A 338 -11.37 -29.63 -17.81
C SER A 338 -11.62 -31.04 -18.35
N ASN A 339 -10.89 -31.41 -19.38
CA ASN A 339 -10.77 -32.80 -19.81
C ASN A 339 -9.69 -33.46 -18.98
N LEU A 340 -9.97 -34.63 -18.44
CA LEU A 340 -9.10 -35.40 -17.55
C LEU A 340 -8.38 -36.51 -18.30
N LYS A 341 -7.05 -36.58 -18.12
CA LYS A 341 -6.22 -37.68 -18.58
C LYS A 341 -5.41 -38.24 -17.43
N GLU A 342 -5.37 -39.56 -17.31
CA GLU A 342 -4.48 -40.26 -16.40
C GLU A 342 -3.54 -41.18 -17.18
N ASN A 343 -2.23 -41.05 -16.93
CA ASN A 343 -1.17 -41.72 -17.69
C ASN A 343 -1.31 -41.58 -19.22
N GLY A 344 -1.80 -40.40 -19.67
CA GLY A 344 -2.02 -40.10 -21.09
C GLY A 344 -3.34 -40.62 -21.69
N ILE A 345 -4.13 -41.39 -20.92
CA ILE A 345 -5.43 -41.90 -21.35
C ILE A 345 -6.53 -40.97 -20.86
N GLU A 346 -7.46 -40.60 -21.74
CA GLU A 346 -8.63 -39.82 -21.35
C GLU A 346 -9.55 -40.67 -20.47
N THR A 347 -9.81 -40.19 -19.24
CA THR A 347 -10.57 -40.92 -18.22
C THR A 347 -11.85 -40.18 -17.82
N GLY A 348 -12.09 -38.97 -18.30
CA GLY A 348 -13.32 -38.23 -18.01
C GLY A 348 -13.17 -36.71 -18.11
N ARG A 349 -14.07 -36.06 -17.42
CA ARG A 349 -14.15 -34.57 -17.33
C ARG A 349 -14.26 -34.12 -15.90
N ILE A 350 -13.88 -32.88 -15.67
CA ILE A 350 -13.94 -32.23 -14.36
C ILE A 350 -14.80 -30.97 -14.47
N PHE A 351 -15.64 -30.77 -13.46
CA PHE A 351 -16.23 -29.50 -13.07
C PHE A 351 -15.73 -29.11 -11.69
N ASP A 352 -15.12 -27.93 -11.53
CA ASP A 352 -14.69 -27.34 -10.25
C ASP A 352 -15.23 -25.93 -10.15
N GLY A 353 -16.32 -25.75 -9.41
CA GLY A 353 -17.00 -24.48 -9.23
C GLY A 353 -16.85 -23.97 -7.80
N VAL A 354 -16.46 -22.70 -7.65
CA VAL A 354 -16.35 -22.02 -6.35
C VAL A 354 -17.24 -20.79 -6.35
N SER A 355 -18.03 -20.61 -5.29
CA SER A 355 -18.80 -19.40 -5.03
C SER A 355 -18.36 -18.78 -3.71
N GLN A 356 -18.44 -17.44 -3.62
CA GLN A 356 -18.14 -16.72 -2.39
C GLN A 356 -19.00 -15.46 -2.29
N LYS A 357 -19.52 -15.21 -1.07
CA LYS A 357 -20.24 -13.96 -0.76
C LYS A 357 -19.82 -13.45 0.61
N ILE A 358 -19.48 -12.17 0.68
CA ILE A 358 -19.03 -11.52 1.91
C ILE A 358 -19.79 -10.21 2.10
N ASN A 359 -20.38 -10.02 3.28
CA ASN A 359 -21.05 -8.81 3.71
C ASN A 359 -20.33 -8.26 4.95
N THR A 360 -19.98 -6.96 4.93
CA THR A 360 -19.21 -6.36 6.02
C THR A 360 -19.73 -4.96 6.36
N PRO A 361 -20.74 -4.83 7.26
CA PRO A 361 -21.03 -3.57 7.91
C PRO A 361 -19.93 -3.19 8.91
N THR A 362 -19.55 -1.92 8.92
CA THR A 362 -18.47 -1.39 9.77
C THR A 362 -18.85 -0.01 10.28
N ILE A 363 -18.56 0.26 11.56
CA ILE A 363 -18.56 1.58 12.17
C ILE A 363 -17.14 1.94 12.58
N ASP A 364 -16.71 3.16 12.25
CA ASP A 364 -15.36 3.68 12.57
C ASP A 364 -15.50 5.07 13.17
N LEU A 365 -15.03 5.22 14.41
CA LEU A 365 -15.07 6.46 15.18
C LEU A 365 -13.64 6.90 15.49
N TYR A 366 -13.34 8.16 15.20
CA TYR A 366 -12.03 8.74 15.45
C TYR A 366 -12.13 10.10 16.12
N TYR A 367 -11.25 10.35 17.06
CA TYR A 367 -11.10 11.60 17.78
C TYR A 367 -9.64 12.02 17.85
N GLU A 368 -9.37 13.29 17.56
CA GLU A 368 -8.05 13.92 17.71
C GLU A 368 -8.17 15.20 18.53
N ARG A 369 -7.23 15.40 19.46
CA ARG A 369 -7.12 16.63 20.21
C ARG A 369 -5.68 17.10 20.32
N GLY A 370 -5.43 18.31 19.81
CA GLY A 370 -4.21 19.06 20.08
C GLY A 370 -4.24 19.66 21.48
N LEU A 371 -3.17 19.50 22.23
CA LEU A 371 -2.96 20.05 23.55
C LEU A 371 -1.86 21.13 23.50
N LYS A 372 -1.62 21.84 24.62
CA LYS A 372 -0.53 22.83 24.71
C LYS A 372 0.84 22.16 24.52
N ASN A 373 1.86 22.95 24.19
CA ASN A 373 3.26 22.50 24.09
C ASN A 373 3.49 21.36 23.08
N GLN A 374 2.92 21.44 21.88
CA GLN A 374 3.10 20.49 20.78
C GLN A 374 2.71 19.03 21.15
N GLN A 375 1.69 18.87 21.95
CA GLN A 375 1.16 17.56 22.30
C GLN A 375 -0.12 17.28 21.52
N LYS A 376 -0.35 16.01 21.19
CA LYS A 376 -1.57 15.52 20.53
C LYS A 376 -2.00 14.18 21.12
N VAL A 377 -3.29 13.96 21.17
CA VAL A 377 -3.89 12.69 21.55
C VAL A 377 -4.83 12.25 20.44
N TYR A 378 -4.75 10.98 20.11
CA TYR A 378 -5.59 10.33 19.10
C TYR A 378 -6.30 9.13 19.74
N ALA A 379 -7.55 8.92 19.37
CA ALA A 379 -8.31 7.73 19.73
C ALA A 379 -9.09 7.23 18.50
N ASN A 380 -9.12 5.93 18.29
CA ASN A 380 -9.89 5.30 17.22
C ASN A 380 -10.55 4.03 17.73
N VAL A 381 -11.83 3.84 17.41
CA VAL A 381 -12.59 2.64 17.71
C VAL A 381 -13.30 2.18 16.43
N VAL A 382 -13.07 0.93 16.05
CA VAL A 382 -13.70 0.30 14.87
C VAL A 382 -14.43 -0.95 15.32
N GLY A 383 -15.72 -1.01 15.01
CA GLY A 383 -16.55 -2.21 15.16
C GLY A 383 -16.96 -2.73 13.78
N SER A 384 -16.78 -4.03 13.53
CA SER A 384 -17.23 -4.66 12.29
C SER A 384 -17.89 -6.01 12.56
N PHE A 385 -18.82 -6.35 11.68
CA PHE A 385 -19.37 -7.68 11.54
C PHE A 385 -19.10 -8.14 10.12
N ALA A 386 -18.60 -9.35 9.94
CA ALA A 386 -18.40 -9.94 8.63
C ALA A 386 -19.12 -11.27 8.55
N LYS A 387 -20.07 -11.38 7.60
CA LYS A 387 -20.67 -12.65 7.22
C LYS A 387 -20.10 -13.08 5.89
N ALA A 388 -19.40 -14.23 5.88
CA ALA A 388 -18.77 -14.78 4.70
C ALA A 388 -19.33 -16.19 4.42
N GLU A 389 -19.74 -16.43 3.19
CA GLU A 389 -20.25 -17.71 2.71
C GLU A 389 -19.35 -18.17 1.54
N THR A 390 -18.84 -19.40 1.60
CA THR A 390 -18.05 -20.00 0.52
C THR A 390 -18.60 -21.37 0.21
N GLY A 391 -18.82 -21.67 -1.06
CA GLY A 391 -19.22 -23.00 -1.53
C GLY A 391 -18.25 -23.52 -2.58
N ARG A 392 -17.97 -24.80 -2.56
CA ARG A 392 -17.24 -25.49 -3.62
C ARG A 392 -17.99 -26.74 -4.04
N ASN A 393 -18.09 -26.96 -5.36
CA ASN A 393 -18.62 -28.17 -5.96
C ASN A 393 -17.59 -28.70 -6.94
N TYR A 394 -17.01 -29.86 -6.62
CA TYR A 394 -16.03 -30.54 -7.46
C TYR A 394 -16.59 -31.90 -7.89
N ILE A 395 -16.62 -32.17 -9.20
CA ILE A 395 -17.16 -33.38 -9.77
C ILE A 395 -16.23 -33.87 -10.89
N GLU A 396 -15.86 -35.15 -10.80
CA GLU A 396 -15.26 -35.90 -11.91
C GLU A 396 -16.29 -36.86 -12.47
N TYR A 397 -16.44 -36.90 -13.78
CA TYR A 397 -17.43 -37.73 -14.45
C TYR A 397 -16.94 -38.24 -15.80
N ASP A 398 -17.37 -39.41 -16.17
CA ASP A 398 -17.25 -39.98 -17.53
C ASP A 398 -18.64 -40.25 -18.08
N ASN A 399 -18.98 -39.59 -19.22
CA ASN A 399 -20.33 -39.58 -19.78
C ASN A 399 -21.40 -39.18 -18.75
N ALA A 400 -22.19 -40.15 -18.25
CA ALA A 400 -23.21 -39.94 -17.23
C ALA A 400 -22.81 -40.42 -15.83
N ASP A 401 -21.66 -41.11 -15.71
CA ASP A 401 -21.23 -41.72 -14.45
C ASP A 401 -20.35 -40.74 -13.64
N THR A 402 -20.70 -40.54 -12.38
CA THR A 402 -19.88 -39.77 -11.44
C THR A 402 -18.76 -40.64 -10.90
N LEU A 403 -17.52 -40.29 -11.20
CA LEU A 403 -16.31 -40.99 -10.74
C LEU A 403 -15.90 -40.53 -9.34
N PHE A 404 -16.01 -39.22 -9.07
CA PHE A 404 -15.71 -38.63 -7.78
C PHE A 404 -16.50 -37.33 -7.62
N SER A 405 -16.97 -37.02 -6.41
CA SER A 405 -17.60 -35.76 -6.11
C SER A 405 -17.30 -35.29 -4.70
N GLU A 406 -17.08 -33.97 -4.54
CA GLU A 406 -16.90 -33.35 -3.25
C GLU A 406 -17.68 -32.02 -3.22
N GLN A 407 -18.52 -31.86 -2.19
CA GLN A 407 -19.24 -30.66 -1.93
C GLN A 407 -18.84 -30.11 -0.58
N PHE A 408 -18.44 -28.83 -0.57
CA PHE A 408 -18.03 -28.12 0.63
C PHE A 408 -18.74 -26.78 0.72
N GLY A 409 -19.25 -26.46 1.91
CA GLY A 409 -19.82 -25.17 2.24
C GLY A 409 -19.23 -24.66 3.56
N LEU A 410 -18.93 -23.37 3.63
CA LEU A 410 -18.47 -22.69 4.83
C LEU A 410 -19.26 -21.41 5.01
N VAL A 411 -19.90 -21.25 6.16
CA VAL A 411 -20.46 -19.98 6.63
C VAL A 411 -19.62 -19.51 7.81
N SER A 412 -19.15 -18.27 7.78
CA SER A 412 -18.34 -17.66 8.83
C SER A 412 -18.96 -16.35 9.26
N ASP A 413 -19.34 -16.22 10.52
CA ASP A 413 -19.78 -15.02 11.17
C ASP A 413 -18.70 -14.49 12.11
N LYS A 414 -18.15 -13.32 11.82
CA LYS A 414 -17.06 -12.72 12.59
C LYS A 414 -17.44 -11.35 13.13
N TYR A 415 -17.29 -11.18 14.43
CA TYR A 415 -17.41 -9.91 15.14
C TYR A 415 -16.03 -9.41 15.52
N SER A 416 -15.72 -8.14 15.27
CA SER A 416 -14.44 -7.56 15.58
C SER A 416 -14.58 -6.17 16.19
N LEU A 417 -13.78 -5.92 17.23
CA LEU A 417 -13.61 -4.62 17.87
C LEU A 417 -12.13 -4.26 17.90
N ILE A 418 -11.79 -3.09 17.37
CA ILE A 418 -10.45 -2.54 17.41
C ILE A 418 -10.50 -1.23 18.17
N ALA A 419 -9.65 -1.06 19.20
CA ALA A 419 -9.48 0.18 19.93
C ALA A 419 -7.99 0.57 19.93
N GLU A 420 -7.69 1.82 19.55
CA GLU A 420 -6.33 2.33 19.51
C GLU A 420 -6.27 3.75 20.09
N GLY A 421 -5.28 4.00 20.95
CA GLY A 421 -4.97 5.31 21.50
C GLY A 421 -3.50 5.66 21.30
N ILE A 422 -3.22 6.91 20.88
CA ILE A 422 -1.84 7.41 20.66
C ILE A 422 -1.68 8.76 21.32
N TYR A 423 -0.57 8.94 22.01
CA TYR A 423 -0.07 10.23 22.50
C TYR A 423 1.19 10.60 21.72
N GLU A 424 1.25 11.83 21.23
CA GLU A 424 2.40 12.38 20.53
C GLU A 424 2.86 13.68 21.20
N LYS A 425 4.19 13.79 21.40
CA LYS A 425 4.86 14.99 21.91
C LYS A 425 5.94 15.43 20.95
N GLY A 426 5.80 16.64 20.40
CA GLY A 426 6.85 17.30 19.62
C GLY A 426 7.88 17.97 20.51
N PHE A 427 9.14 17.98 20.04
CA PHE A 427 10.30 18.67 20.56
C PHE A 427 10.96 19.48 19.46
N THR A 428 11.97 20.29 19.76
CA THR A 428 12.65 21.13 18.76
C THR A 428 13.22 20.29 17.62
N ASP A 429 13.91 19.20 17.94
CA ASP A 429 14.63 18.37 16.95
C ASP A 429 14.06 16.96 16.86
N GLY A 430 12.86 16.70 17.37
CA GLY A 430 12.30 15.36 17.34
C GLY A 430 10.87 15.23 17.83
N SER A 431 10.39 13.98 17.95
CA SER A 431 9.07 13.66 18.50
C SER A 431 9.07 12.31 19.21
N LEU A 432 8.26 12.22 20.26
CA LEU A 432 7.97 10.98 20.97
C LEU A 432 6.52 10.59 20.68
N LYS A 433 6.30 9.33 20.30
CA LYS A 433 4.96 8.74 20.15
C LYS A 433 4.85 7.53 21.06
N LEU A 434 3.76 7.48 21.81
CA LEU A 434 3.38 6.36 22.66
C LEU A 434 2.00 5.89 22.26
N GLY A 435 1.79 4.59 22.13
CA GLY A 435 0.49 4.09 21.72
C GLY A 435 0.16 2.74 22.32
N ALA A 436 -1.15 2.48 22.40
CA ALA A 436 -1.72 1.19 22.77
C ALA A 436 -2.82 0.82 21.79
N LYS A 437 -2.86 -0.45 21.39
CA LYS A 437 -3.88 -1.01 20.50
C LYS A 437 -4.38 -2.33 21.06
N HIS A 438 -5.71 -2.52 21.00
CA HIS A 438 -6.38 -3.76 21.37
C HIS A 438 -7.30 -4.19 20.24
N ILE A 439 -7.22 -5.45 19.85
CA ILE A 439 -8.09 -6.10 18.87
C ILE A 439 -8.73 -7.30 19.58
N GLN A 440 -10.06 -7.36 19.51
CA GLN A 440 -10.84 -8.50 19.96
C GLN A 440 -11.67 -8.98 18.78
N SER A 441 -11.55 -10.26 18.41
CA SER A 441 -12.43 -10.87 17.42
C SER A 441 -12.98 -12.20 17.91
N PHE A 442 -14.22 -12.45 17.56
CA PHE A 442 -14.93 -13.70 17.80
C PHE A 442 -15.48 -14.18 16.47
N THR A 443 -15.16 -15.43 16.10
CA THR A 443 -15.58 -16.03 14.83
C THR A 443 -16.29 -17.32 15.10
N GLU A 444 -17.49 -17.48 14.54
CA GLU A 444 -18.24 -18.74 14.46
C GLU A 444 -18.19 -19.24 13.01
N GLN A 445 -17.92 -20.52 12.84
CA GLN A 445 -17.88 -21.16 11.54
C GLN A 445 -18.82 -22.37 11.53
N GLU A 446 -19.59 -22.48 10.47
CA GLU A 446 -20.43 -23.65 10.18
C GLU A 446 -19.98 -24.25 8.85
N ILE A 447 -19.50 -25.49 8.91
CA ILE A 447 -18.91 -26.22 7.80
C ILE A 447 -19.88 -27.31 7.37
N HIS A 448 -20.28 -27.29 6.11
CA HIS A 448 -21.18 -28.26 5.48
C HIS A 448 -20.38 -29.16 4.56
N GLN A 449 -20.11 -30.42 5.03
CA GLN A 449 -19.38 -31.43 4.28
C GLN A 449 -19.75 -32.81 4.87
N ASN A 450 -20.55 -33.60 4.15
CA ASN A 450 -21.05 -34.88 4.65
C ASN A 450 -21.65 -34.81 6.07
N GLY A 451 -22.17 -33.68 6.46
CA GLY A 451 -22.67 -33.30 7.79
C GLY A 451 -22.46 -31.83 8.06
N VAL A 452 -22.82 -31.37 9.27
CA VAL A 452 -22.64 -30.01 9.73
C VAL A 452 -21.70 -29.98 10.92
N PHE A 453 -20.58 -29.27 10.80
CA PHE A 453 -19.60 -29.09 11.87
C PHE A 453 -19.55 -27.62 12.29
N LYS A 454 -19.51 -27.38 13.59
CA LYS A 454 -19.36 -26.02 14.13
C LYS A 454 -18.01 -25.84 14.79
N SER A 455 -17.38 -24.71 14.52
CA SER A 455 -16.12 -24.30 15.14
C SER A 455 -16.23 -22.84 15.54
N ASP A 456 -15.61 -22.50 16.65
CA ASP A 456 -15.47 -21.12 17.12
C ASP A 456 -14.00 -20.76 17.32
N LEU A 457 -13.66 -19.50 17.22
CA LEU A 457 -12.33 -18.99 17.54
C LEU A 457 -12.43 -17.60 18.14
N ASN A 458 -11.90 -17.45 19.34
CA ASN A 458 -11.71 -16.17 19.99
C ASN A 458 -10.23 -15.77 19.83
N GLN A 459 -10.00 -14.60 19.24
CA GLN A 459 -8.67 -14.06 19.02
C GLN A 459 -8.56 -12.67 19.66
N THR A 460 -7.54 -12.50 20.48
CA THR A 460 -7.21 -11.21 21.12
C THR A 460 -5.79 -10.81 20.75
N GLU A 461 -5.59 -9.56 20.34
CA GLU A 461 -4.27 -8.97 20.19
C GLU A 461 -4.20 -7.65 20.96
N SER A 462 -3.24 -7.53 21.87
CA SER A 462 -2.99 -6.30 22.63
C SER A 462 -1.55 -5.88 22.44
N SER A 463 -1.30 -4.63 22.10
CA SER A 463 0.05 -4.11 21.90
C SER A 463 0.21 -2.72 22.49
N VAL A 464 1.45 -2.45 22.93
CA VAL A 464 1.91 -1.11 23.28
C VAL A 464 3.17 -0.79 22.50
N PHE A 465 3.37 0.46 22.13
CA PHE A 465 4.57 0.90 21.44
C PHE A 465 5.08 2.25 21.91
N ALA A 466 6.37 2.45 21.72
CA ALA A 466 7.03 3.74 21.85
C ALA A 466 7.90 3.98 20.60
N GLU A 467 7.93 5.20 20.09
CA GLU A 467 8.76 5.62 18.95
C GLU A 467 9.34 6.99 19.24
N TRP A 468 10.66 7.09 19.16
CA TRP A 468 11.41 8.33 19.20
C TRP A 468 11.97 8.66 17.82
N ASN A 469 11.62 9.81 17.29
CA ASN A 469 12.15 10.34 16.03
C ASN A 469 13.02 11.56 16.33
N HIS A 470 14.19 11.64 15.73
CA HIS A 470 15.10 12.77 15.87
C HIS A 470 15.74 13.09 14.52
N GLY A 471 15.91 14.37 14.23
CA GLY A 471 16.61 14.83 13.04
C GLY A 471 17.30 16.15 13.31
N LYS A 472 18.63 16.16 13.17
CA LYS A 472 19.46 17.35 13.34
C LYS A 472 20.58 17.34 12.30
N ASP A 473 20.82 18.51 11.69
CA ASP A 473 21.81 18.69 10.64
C ASP A 473 21.60 17.66 9.49
N ASN A 474 22.64 16.89 9.20
CA ASN A 474 22.63 15.89 8.13
C ASN A 474 22.19 14.48 8.61
N PHE A 475 21.91 14.30 9.91
CA PHE A 475 21.59 12.99 10.48
C PHE A 475 20.15 12.94 10.98
N SER A 476 19.45 11.83 10.68
CA SER A 476 18.14 11.54 11.26
C SER A 476 18.05 10.09 11.67
N TYR A 477 17.33 9.82 12.76
CA TYR A 477 17.05 8.45 13.19
C TYR A 477 15.66 8.32 13.79
N SER A 478 15.14 7.10 13.70
CA SER A 478 13.91 6.67 14.36
C SER A 478 14.20 5.39 15.14
N LEU A 479 13.82 5.36 16.40
CA LEU A 479 13.94 4.20 17.28
C LEU A 479 12.56 3.86 17.80
N GLY A 480 12.06 2.71 17.41
CA GLY A 480 10.74 2.22 17.79
C GLY A 480 10.81 0.85 18.46
N ILE A 481 9.91 0.61 19.39
CA ILE A 481 9.70 -0.67 20.05
C ILE A 481 8.22 -0.93 20.20
N ARG A 482 7.78 -2.14 19.86
CA ARG A 482 6.44 -2.64 20.13
C ARG A 482 6.52 -3.93 20.94
N ILE A 483 5.67 -4.04 21.93
CA ILE A 483 5.43 -5.28 22.65
C ILE A 483 3.99 -5.67 22.39
N ASN A 484 3.75 -6.92 21.95
CA ASN A 484 2.40 -7.42 21.76
C ASN A 484 2.19 -8.77 22.47
N ARG A 485 0.95 -9.01 22.82
CA ARG A 485 0.39 -10.29 23.23
C ARG A 485 -0.67 -10.69 22.23
N VAL A 486 -0.55 -11.90 21.68
CA VAL A 486 -1.58 -12.53 20.86
C VAL A 486 -2.11 -13.76 21.59
N HIS A 487 -3.42 -13.88 21.67
CA HIS A 487 -4.09 -14.98 22.36
C HIS A 487 -5.15 -15.59 21.43
N PHE A 488 -5.11 -16.89 21.32
CA PHE A 488 -6.10 -17.69 20.58
C PHE A 488 -6.77 -18.66 21.57
N SER A 489 -8.09 -18.73 21.54
CA SER A 489 -8.83 -19.70 22.34
C SER A 489 -10.08 -20.23 21.61
N ASN A 490 -10.28 -21.53 21.67
CA ASN A 490 -11.48 -22.25 21.32
C ASN A 490 -11.63 -23.49 22.23
N SER A 491 -12.53 -24.42 21.91
CA SER A 491 -12.72 -25.67 22.67
C SER A 491 -11.46 -26.53 22.76
N SER A 492 -10.53 -26.44 21.80
CA SER A 492 -9.35 -27.32 21.68
C SER A 492 -8.02 -26.60 21.91
N VAL A 493 -7.99 -25.28 21.78
CA VAL A 493 -6.77 -24.46 21.82
C VAL A 493 -6.93 -23.30 22.80
N ASN A 494 -5.94 -23.13 23.67
CA ASN A 494 -5.84 -21.96 24.55
C ASN A 494 -4.36 -21.58 24.67
N LYS A 495 -3.91 -20.61 23.83
CA LYS A 495 -2.49 -20.25 23.69
C LYS A 495 -2.28 -18.76 23.67
N SER A 496 -1.23 -18.28 24.37
CA SER A 496 -0.78 -16.89 24.35
C SER A 496 0.67 -16.81 23.87
N TYR A 497 0.96 -15.80 23.05
CA TYR A 497 2.30 -15.50 22.53
C TYR A 497 2.65 -14.06 22.83
N TYR A 498 3.89 -13.82 23.27
CA TYR A 498 4.43 -12.50 23.58
C TYR A 498 5.59 -12.20 22.63
N ASN A 499 5.64 -11.01 22.09
CA ASN A 499 6.66 -10.62 21.15
C ASN A 499 7.20 -9.22 21.44
N PHE A 500 8.51 -9.10 21.21
CA PHE A 500 9.26 -7.89 21.23
C PHE A 500 9.66 -7.54 19.78
N LEU A 501 9.21 -6.40 19.27
CA LEU A 501 9.26 -6.04 17.86
C LEU A 501 9.92 -4.66 17.71
N PRO A 502 11.25 -4.59 17.63
CA PRO A 502 11.99 -3.36 17.39
C PRO A 502 11.90 -2.91 15.94
N LYS A 503 11.97 -1.59 15.73
CA LYS A 503 12.09 -0.94 14.43
C LYS A 503 13.07 0.22 14.53
N VAL A 504 14.04 0.28 13.63
CA VAL A 504 15.05 1.32 13.62
C VAL A 504 15.23 1.90 12.22
N MET A 505 15.56 3.17 12.15
CA MET A 505 15.97 3.84 10.92
C MET A 505 17.12 4.79 11.22
N PHE A 506 18.13 4.78 10.36
CA PHE A 506 19.26 5.71 10.38
C PHE A 506 19.44 6.28 8.98
N GLY A 507 19.53 7.58 8.88
CA GLY A 507 19.69 8.26 7.60
C GLY A 507 20.72 9.37 7.69
N TYR A 508 21.48 9.52 6.61
CA TYR A 508 22.51 10.55 6.49
C TYR A 508 22.38 11.29 5.15
N GLN A 509 22.28 12.61 5.22
CA GLN A 509 22.25 13.50 4.07
C GLN A 509 23.68 13.72 3.58
N LEU A 510 24.06 13.08 2.47
CA LEU A 510 25.39 13.20 1.87
C LEU A 510 25.60 14.57 1.20
N SER A 511 24.55 15.10 0.60
CA SER A 511 24.49 16.43 0.00
C SER A 511 23.03 16.89 -0.09
N GLU A 512 22.77 18.11 -0.52
CA GLU A 512 21.39 18.60 -0.75
C GLU A 512 20.59 17.74 -1.76
N LYS A 513 21.28 16.93 -2.54
CA LYS A 513 20.71 16.15 -3.65
C LYS A 513 20.85 14.64 -3.46
N SER A 514 21.49 14.18 -2.39
CA SER A 514 21.73 12.77 -2.18
C SER A 514 21.72 12.39 -0.70
N PHE A 515 21.12 11.25 -0.38
CA PHE A 515 21.11 10.69 0.96
C PHE A 515 21.19 9.16 0.92
N ILE A 516 21.62 8.59 2.02
CA ILE A 516 21.61 7.16 2.29
C ILE A 516 20.79 6.90 3.55
N ARG A 517 20.01 5.82 3.55
CA ARG A 517 19.19 5.40 4.70
C ARG A 517 19.24 3.90 4.85
N TYR A 518 19.42 3.46 6.08
CA TYR A 518 19.23 2.08 6.49
C TYR A 518 18.05 1.99 7.43
N ASP A 519 17.17 1.04 7.20
CA ASP A 519 16.07 0.71 8.10
C ASP A 519 15.98 -0.80 8.34
N ALA A 520 15.65 -1.16 9.58
CA ALA A 520 15.43 -2.54 9.98
C ALA A 520 14.19 -2.62 10.87
N GLU A 521 13.36 -3.65 10.63
CA GLU A 521 12.12 -3.89 11.35
C GLU A 521 11.95 -5.37 11.66
N MET A 522 11.58 -5.66 12.88
CA MET A 522 11.06 -6.96 13.27
C MET A 522 9.53 -6.86 13.38
N SER A 523 8.82 -7.72 12.65
CA SER A 523 7.36 -7.84 12.70
C SER A 523 6.94 -9.28 12.96
N GLN A 524 5.67 -9.48 13.26
CA GLN A 524 5.06 -10.80 13.49
C GLN A 524 3.91 -11.01 12.53
N THR A 525 3.76 -12.23 12.04
CA THR A 525 2.57 -12.68 11.30
C THR A 525 1.88 -13.77 12.10
N ASN A 526 0.57 -13.61 12.32
CA ASN A 526 -0.26 -14.59 13.01
C ASN A 526 -0.80 -15.61 12.01
N PRO A 527 -1.09 -16.84 12.44
CA PRO A 527 -1.89 -17.77 11.63
C PRO A 527 -3.26 -17.16 11.30
N THR A 528 -3.73 -17.39 10.09
CA THR A 528 -5.08 -17.00 9.67
C THR A 528 -6.12 -17.97 10.21
N LEU A 529 -7.40 -17.55 10.22
CA LEU A 529 -8.50 -18.41 10.66
C LEU A 529 -8.58 -19.69 9.84
N VAL A 530 -8.37 -19.60 8.53
CA VAL A 530 -8.37 -20.75 7.62
C VAL A 530 -7.24 -21.72 7.92
N GLU A 531 -6.04 -21.22 8.21
CA GLU A 531 -4.89 -22.07 8.59
C GLU A 531 -5.10 -22.80 9.92
N LEU A 532 -5.98 -22.26 10.79
CA LEU A 532 -6.32 -22.86 12.09
C LEU A 532 -7.58 -23.77 12.03
N THR A 533 -8.22 -23.95 10.87
CA THR A 533 -9.43 -24.78 10.74
C THR A 533 -9.06 -26.26 10.65
N ASP A 534 -9.55 -27.09 11.58
CA ASP A 534 -9.21 -28.54 11.67
C ASP A 534 -10.14 -29.44 10.80
N THR A 535 -10.63 -28.93 9.69
CA THR A 535 -11.47 -29.68 8.77
C THR A 535 -10.67 -30.09 7.55
N GLU A 536 -10.73 -31.39 7.21
CA GLU A 536 -10.13 -31.96 5.99
C GLU A 536 -11.10 -31.76 4.82
N ILE A 537 -10.60 -31.17 3.72
CA ILE A 537 -11.35 -30.94 2.49
C ILE A 537 -10.65 -31.67 1.35
N ARG A 538 -11.33 -32.59 0.68
CA ARG A 538 -10.80 -33.21 -0.54
C ARG A 538 -10.79 -32.18 -1.68
N LEU A 539 -9.63 -32.04 -2.29
CA LEU A 539 -9.47 -31.15 -3.47
C LEU A 539 -9.75 -31.93 -4.76
N ASP A 540 -9.31 -33.16 -4.81
CA ASP A 540 -9.51 -34.14 -5.86
C ASP A 540 -9.30 -35.54 -5.26
N PRO A 541 -9.41 -36.64 -6.01
CA PRO A 541 -9.22 -38.01 -5.47
C PRO A 541 -7.89 -38.23 -4.76
N TYR A 542 -6.84 -37.47 -5.16
CA TYR A 542 -5.45 -37.67 -4.72
C TYR A 542 -4.91 -36.57 -3.82
N LEU A 543 -5.68 -35.52 -3.62
CA LEU A 543 -5.28 -34.40 -2.77
C LEU A 543 -6.37 -34.00 -1.78
N ALA A 544 -5.96 -33.74 -0.56
CA ALA A 544 -6.78 -33.08 0.46
C ALA A 544 -6.02 -31.90 1.08
N GLU A 545 -6.75 -30.97 1.63
CA GLU A 545 -6.19 -29.89 2.45
C GLU A 545 -6.82 -29.88 3.84
N LYS A 546 -6.03 -29.47 4.84
CA LYS A 546 -6.46 -29.34 6.23
C LYS A 546 -5.66 -28.23 6.89
N GLY A 547 -6.27 -27.43 7.75
CA GLY A 547 -5.53 -26.51 8.60
C GLY A 547 -4.81 -27.20 9.75
N ASN A 548 -4.17 -26.42 10.63
CA ASN A 548 -3.34 -26.95 11.70
C ASN A 548 -3.46 -26.11 12.97
N LEU A 549 -4.16 -26.62 13.97
CA LEU A 549 -4.35 -25.97 15.27
C LEU A 549 -3.04 -25.78 16.08
N SER A 550 -1.95 -26.44 15.67
CA SER A 550 -0.67 -26.35 16.37
C SER A 550 0.19 -25.16 15.90
N LEU A 551 -0.23 -24.43 14.89
CA LEU A 551 0.48 -23.30 14.33
C LEU A 551 0.78 -22.23 15.38
N LYS A 552 1.95 -21.59 15.19
CA LYS A 552 2.43 -20.48 16.02
C LYS A 552 2.68 -19.27 15.15
N PRO A 553 2.46 -18.05 15.68
CA PRO A 553 2.93 -16.84 15.02
C PRO A 553 4.42 -16.93 14.69
N TYR A 554 4.81 -16.38 13.56
CA TYR A 554 6.21 -16.35 13.16
C TYR A 554 6.74 -14.92 13.02
N ARG A 555 8.07 -14.77 13.05
CA ARG A 555 8.73 -13.47 13.03
C ARG A 555 9.33 -13.18 11.66
N ASN A 556 9.20 -11.93 11.25
CA ASN A 556 9.83 -11.38 10.05
C ASN A 556 10.92 -10.39 10.47
N LEU A 557 12.06 -10.42 9.80
CA LEU A 557 13.10 -9.40 9.88
C LEU A 557 13.28 -8.80 8.49
N ASN A 558 12.99 -7.52 8.35
CA ASN A 558 13.14 -6.77 7.13
C ASN A 558 14.30 -5.79 7.29
N ASN A 559 15.26 -5.82 6.36
CA ASN A 559 16.35 -4.87 6.28
C ASN A 559 16.31 -4.19 4.93
N ASN A 560 16.54 -2.89 4.90
CA ASN A 560 16.54 -2.10 3.68
C ASN A 560 17.65 -1.05 3.74
N LEU A 561 18.51 -1.04 2.72
CA LEU A 561 19.49 0.02 2.48
C LEU A 561 19.07 0.77 1.22
N PHE A 562 18.78 2.05 1.38
CA PHE A 562 18.28 2.92 0.33
C PHE A 562 19.27 4.05 0.06
N TYR A 563 19.53 4.31 -1.21
CA TYR A 563 20.29 5.45 -1.68
C TYR A 563 19.49 6.24 -2.73
N GLU A 564 19.49 7.57 -2.64
CA GLU A 564 18.92 8.46 -3.65
C GLU A 564 19.94 9.53 -4.05
N ASN A 565 19.97 9.82 -5.35
CA ASN A 565 20.69 10.95 -5.90
C ASN A 565 19.85 11.66 -6.97
N LYS A 566 19.77 12.99 -6.89
CA LYS A 566 19.05 13.83 -7.84
C LYS A 566 20.01 14.80 -8.52
N LYS A 567 20.07 14.74 -9.87
CA LYS A 567 20.91 15.65 -10.68
C LYS A 567 20.10 16.20 -11.85
N GLY A 568 19.71 17.47 -11.77
CA GLY A 568 18.87 18.09 -12.79
C GLY A 568 17.51 17.38 -12.93
N LEU A 569 17.21 16.89 -14.13
CA LEU A 569 15.99 16.12 -14.42
C LEU A 569 16.07 14.67 -13.98
N PHE A 570 17.25 14.15 -13.66
CA PHE A 570 17.47 12.74 -13.33
C PHE A 570 17.36 12.51 -11.83
N THR A 571 16.59 11.48 -11.45
CA THR A 571 16.58 10.94 -10.08
C THR A 571 16.97 9.46 -10.17
N PHE A 572 18.02 9.09 -9.49
CA PHE A 572 18.50 7.71 -9.36
C PHE A 572 18.22 7.22 -7.96
N ASN A 573 17.63 6.03 -7.84
CA ASN A 573 17.44 5.33 -6.58
C ASN A 573 18.03 3.94 -6.67
N ALA A 574 18.63 3.48 -5.57
CA ALA A 574 19.08 2.10 -5.40
C ALA A 574 18.56 1.56 -4.05
N ASN A 575 18.07 0.33 -4.06
CA ASN A 575 17.59 -0.39 -2.89
C ASN A 575 18.28 -1.75 -2.81
N LEU A 576 18.77 -2.09 -1.62
CA LEU A 576 19.16 -3.43 -1.26
C LEU A 576 18.29 -3.89 -0.10
N ARG A 577 17.53 -4.97 -0.30
CA ARG A 577 16.55 -5.46 0.68
C ARG A 577 16.86 -6.91 1.05
N HIS A 578 16.73 -7.23 2.32
CA HIS A 578 16.76 -8.59 2.82
C HIS A 578 15.55 -8.82 3.71
N HIS A 579 14.70 -9.78 3.32
CA HIS A 579 13.56 -10.25 4.10
C HIS A 579 13.88 -11.66 4.61
N TYR A 580 13.85 -11.83 5.91
CA TYR A 580 14.02 -13.10 6.58
C TYR A 580 12.79 -13.43 7.39
N LYS A 581 12.27 -14.64 7.23
CA LYS A 581 11.18 -15.19 8.05
C LYS A 581 11.73 -16.35 8.88
N HIS A 582 11.52 -16.28 10.18
CA HIS A 582 11.90 -17.32 11.13
C HIS A 582 10.68 -18.14 11.50
N ASN A 583 10.74 -19.44 11.27
CA ASN A 583 9.64 -20.38 11.42
C ASN A 583 8.36 -20.01 10.66
N PRO A 584 8.43 -19.60 9.37
CA PRO A 584 7.26 -19.21 8.60
C PRO A 584 6.27 -20.34 8.48
N ILE A 585 4.99 -19.99 8.38
CA ILE A 585 3.94 -20.95 8.03
C ILE A 585 4.00 -21.19 6.53
N MET A 586 4.30 -22.42 6.12
CA MET A 586 4.37 -22.82 4.71
C MET A 586 3.66 -24.17 4.55
N GLU A 587 3.20 -24.48 3.35
CA GLU A 587 2.53 -25.73 3.04
C GLU A 587 3.49 -26.92 3.13
N SER A 588 3.02 -28.01 3.76
CA SER A 588 3.65 -29.31 3.81
C SER A 588 2.74 -30.29 3.09
N ILE A 589 3.27 -31.09 2.19
CA ILE A 589 2.56 -32.17 1.50
C ILE A 589 3.03 -33.50 2.08
N LYS A 590 2.09 -34.26 2.62
CA LYS A 590 2.37 -35.56 3.26
C LYS A 590 1.51 -36.67 2.65
N GLU A 591 2.15 -37.77 2.34
CA GLU A 591 1.48 -38.97 1.88
C GLU A 591 0.58 -39.56 2.98
N GLN A 592 -0.64 -39.88 2.62
CA GLN A 592 -1.58 -40.73 3.35
C GLN A 592 -1.75 -42.05 2.59
N SER A 593 -2.69 -42.90 3.00
CA SER A 593 -2.88 -44.21 2.35
C SER A 593 -3.20 -44.12 0.85
N ASP A 594 -4.05 -43.19 0.46
CA ASP A 594 -4.63 -43.08 -0.89
C ASP A 594 -4.65 -41.63 -1.45
N PHE A 595 -4.13 -40.65 -0.69
CA PHE A 595 -4.04 -39.27 -1.11
C PHE A 595 -2.87 -38.54 -0.43
N PHE A 596 -2.57 -37.33 -0.90
CA PHE A 596 -1.61 -36.43 -0.28
C PHE A 596 -2.35 -35.32 0.49
N LEU A 597 -1.99 -35.15 1.75
CA LEU A 597 -2.54 -34.11 2.61
C LEU A 597 -1.66 -32.86 2.57
N ILE A 598 -2.24 -31.74 2.11
CA ILE A 598 -1.64 -30.42 2.17
C ILE A 598 -2.02 -29.79 3.50
N MET A 599 -1.04 -29.41 4.32
CA MET A 599 -1.27 -28.83 5.62
C MET A 599 -0.26 -27.70 5.89
N PRO A 600 -0.68 -26.53 6.43
CA PRO A 600 0.25 -25.50 6.84
C PRO A 600 1.04 -25.91 8.08
N GLU A 601 2.35 -25.72 8.06
CA GLU A 601 3.26 -26.02 9.17
C GLU A 601 4.25 -24.87 9.39
N ASN A 602 4.73 -24.69 10.63
CA ASN A 602 5.86 -23.82 10.89
C ASN A 602 7.14 -24.49 10.38
N MET A 603 7.73 -23.93 9.35
CA MET A 603 8.94 -24.43 8.66
C MET A 603 10.20 -23.72 9.18
N LYS A 604 11.40 -24.12 8.70
CA LYS A 604 12.66 -23.59 9.25
C LYS A 604 12.87 -22.11 8.95
N SER A 605 12.90 -21.72 7.66
CA SER A 605 13.17 -20.34 7.28
C SER A 605 12.79 -20.04 5.83
N TRP A 606 12.61 -18.75 5.58
CA TRP A 606 12.49 -18.21 4.23
C TRP A 606 13.27 -16.90 4.11
N ASN A 607 13.99 -16.72 3.00
CA ASN A 607 14.78 -15.54 2.71
C ASN A 607 14.44 -14.99 1.32
N ARG A 608 14.44 -13.67 1.20
CA ARG A 608 14.46 -12.94 -0.08
C ARG A 608 15.55 -11.89 -0.02
N TYR A 609 16.47 -11.95 -0.96
CA TYR A 609 17.45 -10.90 -1.24
C TYR A 609 17.00 -10.18 -2.51
N ASN A 610 16.89 -8.87 -2.45
CA ASN A 610 16.47 -8.05 -3.58
C ASN A 610 17.43 -6.88 -3.79
N ALA A 611 17.87 -6.69 -5.02
CA ALA A 611 18.59 -5.50 -5.47
C ALA A 611 17.74 -4.82 -6.55
N GLU A 612 17.43 -3.54 -6.38
CA GLU A 612 16.58 -2.76 -7.27
C GLU A 612 17.21 -1.40 -7.56
N MET A 613 17.15 -0.99 -8.82
CA MET A 613 17.57 0.34 -9.27
C MET A 613 16.43 1.00 -10.05
N THR A 614 16.20 2.29 -9.81
CA THR A 614 15.21 3.09 -10.54
C THR A 614 15.88 4.35 -11.06
N LEU A 615 15.73 4.59 -12.35
CA LEU A 615 16.03 5.86 -13.00
C LEU A 615 14.73 6.55 -13.39
N LYS A 616 14.48 7.72 -12.83
CA LYS A 616 13.38 8.60 -13.23
C LYS A 616 13.96 9.81 -13.95
N VAL A 617 13.39 10.11 -15.10
CA VAL A 617 13.66 11.35 -15.83
C VAL A 617 12.44 12.26 -15.68
N GLY A 618 12.65 13.40 -15.04
CA GLY A 618 11.64 14.42 -14.83
C GLY A 618 11.16 15.05 -16.14
N MET A 619 10.25 16.00 -16.06
CA MET A 619 9.54 16.55 -17.20
C MET A 619 10.48 17.24 -18.21
N ILE A 620 10.67 16.58 -19.37
CA ILE A 620 11.44 17.11 -20.50
C ILE A 620 10.56 18.09 -21.27
N LYS A 621 11.00 19.33 -21.44
CA LYS A 621 10.27 20.42 -22.16
C LYS A 621 8.81 20.55 -21.72
N ASN A 622 8.48 20.23 -20.46
CA ASN A 622 7.11 20.20 -19.94
C ASN A 622 6.15 19.27 -20.71
N ILE A 623 6.65 18.25 -21.38
CA ILE A 623 5.83 17.33 -22.17
C ILE A 623 6.00 15.88 -21.71
N LEU A 624 7.23 15.40 -21.58
CA LEU A 624 7.54 13.98 -21.43
C LEU A 624 8.27 13.70 -20.13
N GLN A 625 7.83 12.70 -19.39
CA GLN A 625 8.59 12.08 -18.29
C GLN A 625 8.53 10.56 -18.42
N PHE A 626 9.55 9.90 -17.89
CA PHE A 626 9.56 8.43 -17.81
C PHE A 626 10.33 7.92 -16.57
N SER A 627 10.04 6.69 -16.22
CA SER A 627 10.70 5.97 -15.14
C SER A 627 11.01 4.55 -15.61
N LEU A 628 12.23 4.10 -15.35
CA LEU A 628 12.68 2.75 -15.62
C LEU A 628 13.18 2.14 -14.31
N THR A 629 12.65 0.98 -13.95
CA THR A 629 13.08 0.20 -12.79
C THR A 629 13.58 -1.16 -13.25
N GLY A 630 14.69 -1.62 -12.73
CA GLY A 630 15.20 -2.97 -12.90
C GLY A 630 15.64 -3.55 -11.58
N GLY A 631 15.43 -4.84 -11.38
CA GLY A 631 15.80 -5.50 -10.14
C GLY A 631 16.05 -7.00 -10.30
N TYR A 632 16.66 -7.55 -9.27
CA TYR A 632 16.98 -8.96 -9.13
C TYR A 632 16.48 -9.46 -7.79
N ASN A 633 15.81 -10.61 -7.78
CA ASN A 633 15.42 -11.33 -6.59
C ASN A 633 16.16 -12.67 -6.51
N HIS A 634 16.55 -13.04 -5.30
CA HIS A 634 16.97 -14.38 -4.96
C HIS A 634 16.21 -14.85 -3.72
N PHE A 635 15.51 -15.98 -3.85
CA PHE A 635 14.73 -16.59 -2.79
C PHE A 635 15.37 -17.87 -2.34
N ASN A 636 15.33 -18.12 -1.01
CA ASN A 636 15.67 -19.40 -0.40
C ASN A 636 14.54 -19.80 0.55
N SER A 637 13.99 -20.99 0.36
CA SER A 637 12.91 -21.58 1.17
C SER A 637 13.37 -22.88 1.77
N GLN A 638 13.38 -22.98 3.11
CA GLN A 638 13.81 -24.15 3.84
C GLN A 638 12.64 -24.70 4.67
N GLY A 639 12.12 -25.83 4.26
CA GLY A 639 11.16 -26.63 5.02
C GLY A 639 11.85 -27.57 6.00
N ASN A 640 11.07 -28.47 6.59
CA ASN A 640 11.61 -29.52 7.47
C ASN A 640 12.39 -30.58 6.68
N ASN A 641 11.91 -30.90 5.46
CA ASN A 641 12.47 -31.98 4.62
C ASN A 641 12.87 -31.50 3.20
N TYR A 642 12.85 -30.20 2.93
CA TYR A 642 13.20 -29.66 1.62
C TYR A 642 14.03 -28.37 1.74
N SER A 643 14.72 -28.04 0.66
CA SER A 643 15.40 -26.75 0.46
C SER A 643 15.32 -26.36 -1.01
N HIS A 644 14.66 -25.25 -1.30
CA HIS A 644 14.50 -24.74 -2.66
C HIS A 644 15.06 -23.33 -2.77
N SER A 645 15.61 -23.02 -3.94
CA SER A 645 15.99 -21.67 -4.32
C SER A 645 15.35 -21.27 -5.64
N HIS A 646 15.15 -19.96 -5.83
CA HIS A 646 14.66 -19.38 -7.07
C HIS A 646 15.22 -17.99 -7.26
N SER A 647 15.52 -17.62 -8.50
CA SER A 647 16.04 -16.30 -8.83
C SER A 647 15.35 -15.77 -10.08
N ASN A 648 15.08 -14.48 -10.10
CA ASN A 648 14.51 -13.82 -11.27
C ASN A 648 14.97 -12.38 -11.40
N PHE A 649 15.10 -11.91 -12.64
CA PHE A 649 15.17 -10.50 -12.98
C PHE A 649 13.79 -9.96 -13.30
N TYR A 650 13.55 -8.72 -12.89
CA TYR A 650 12.32 -8.01 -13.24
C TYR A 650 12.65 -6.58 -13.67
N TYR A 651 11.75 -5.97 -14.41
CA TYR A 651 11.84 -4.58 -14.82
C TYR A 651 10.45 -3.96 -14.89
N SER A 652 10.36 -2.64 -14.84
CA SER A 652 9.15 -1.92 -15.18
C SER A 652 9.49 -0.60 -15.85
N ALA A 653 8.62 -0.16 -16.76
CA ALA A 653 8.78 1.10 -17.45
C ALA A 653 7.45 1.85 -17.43
N ASN A 654 7.52 3.14 -17.09
CA ASN A 654 6.38 4.05 -17.12
C ASN A 654 6.74 5.26 -17.97
N VAL A 655 5.86 5.62 -18.90
CA VAL A 655 5.98 6.80 -19.77
C VAL A 655 4.73 7.63 -19.63
N LEU A 656 4.90 8.93 -19.47
CA LEU A 656 3.82 9.90 -19.42
C LEU A 656 4.17 11.06 -20.34
N ALA A 657 3.30 11.32 -21.32
CA ALA A 657 3.41 12.50 -22.15
C ALA A 657 2.15 13.38 -22.02
N MET A 658 2.34 14.69 -21.85
CA MET A 658 1.28 15.67 -21.69
C MET A 658 1.45 16.77 -22.73
N TYR A 659 0.43 16.99 -23.57
CA TYR A 659 0.45 18.04 -24.58
C TYR A 659 -0.90 18.73 -24.69
N LYS A 660 -0.96 20.02 -24.41
CA LYS A 660 -2.19 20.82 -24.32
C LYS A 660 -3.18 20.20 -23.34
N LYS A 661 -4.27 19.61 -23.81
CA LYS A 661 -5.30 18.92 -23.00
C LYS A 661 -5.21 17.39 -23.09
N TRP A 662 -4.23 16.87 -23.82
CA TRP A 662 -4.06 15.45 -24.04
C TRP A 662 -2.98 14.87 -23.12
N MET A 663 -3.24 13.69 -22.59
CA MET A 663 -2.29 12.91 -21.82
C MET A 663 -2.18 11.50 -22.42
N PHE A 664 -0.96 11.05 -22.65
CA PHE A 664 -0.64 9.68 -23.04
C PHE A 664 0.05 8.98 -21.86
N ILE A 665 -0.41 7.76 -21.54
CA ILE A 665 0.12 6.92 -20.49
C ILE A 665 0.57 5.60 -21.09
N GLY A 666 1.81 5.20 -20.82
CA GLY A 666 2.35 3.88 -21.15
C GLY A 666 2.96 3.24 -19.92
N GLN A 667 2.55 2.01 -19.60
CA GLN A 667 3.09 1.24 -18.49
C GLN A 667 3.40 -0.18 -18.96
N ILE A 668 4.56 -0.66 -18.57
CA ILE A 668 4.99 -2.04 -18.82
C ILE A 668 5.49 -2.58 -17.48
N GLN A 669 4.91 -3.68 -17.02
CA GLN A 669 5.34 -4.41 -15.86
C GLN A 669 5.34 -5.90 -16.19
N PRO A 670 6.51 -6.56 -16.16
CA PRO A 670 6.58 -7.99 -16.41
C PRO A 670 6.14 -8.82 -15.21
N PHE A 671 6.30 -10.12 -15.34
CA PHE A 671 5.96 -11.10 -14.31
C PHE A 671 6.54 -10.78 -12.94
N ASP A 672 5.72 -10.96 -11.90
CA ASP A 672 6.19 -11.09 -10.53
C ASP A 672 6.38 -12.60 -10.24
N GLU A 673 7.62 -12.99 -9.97
CA GLU A 673 7.96 -14.38 -9.63
C GLU A 673 8.35 -14.45 -8.15
N LYS A 674 7.76 -15.41 -7.44
CA LYS A 674 8.00 -15.63 -6.00
C LYS A 674 8.14 -17.12 -5.72
N LEU A 675 9.11 -17.48 -4.86
CA LEU A 675 9.17 -18.78 -4.23
C LEU A 675 8.70 -18.66 -2.78
N TYR A 676 7.73 -19.48 -2.38
CA TYR A 676 7.31 -19.61 -0.99
C TYR A 676 6.98 -21.08 -0.68
N GLY A 677 7.56 -21.64 0.37
CA GLY A 677 7.49 -23.10 0.58
C GLY A 677 8.19 -23.84 -0.57
N GLU A 678 7.49 -24.79 -1.14
CA GLU A 678 7.88 -25.55 -2.33
C GLU A 678 7.32 -24.96 -3.63
N THR A 679 6.57 -23.86 -3.54
CA THR A 679 5.78 -23.31 -4.64
C THR A 679 6.40 -22.06 -5.23
N VAL A 680 6.62 -22.08 -6.56
CA VAL A 680 6.95 -20.90 -7.37
C VAL A 680 5.67 -20.40 -8.02
N THR A 681 5.34 -19.13 -7.77
CA THR A 681 4.23 -18.44 -8.43
C THR A 681 4.77 -17.41 -9.39
N LYS A 682 4.25 -17.40 -10.63
CA LYS A 682 4.54 -16.41 -11.66
C LYS A 682 3.22 -15.76 -12.05
N SER A 683 3.05 -14.48 -11.70
CA SER A 683 1.86 -13.71 -12.07
C SER A 683 2.04 -12.96 -13.37
N GLY A 684 0.95 -12.78 -14.11
CA GLY A 684 0.97 -12.34 -15.51
C GLY A 684 1.59 -10.96 -15.76
N ASN A 685 1.98 -10.74 -17.00
CA ASN A 685 2.44 -9.45 -17.50
C ASN A 685 1.31 -8.41 -17.45
N TYR A 686 1.68 -7.19 -17.15
CA TYR A 686 0.80 -6.04 -17.21
C TYR A 686 1.36 -5.01 -18.19
N HIS A 687 0.59 -4.72 -19.25
CA HIS A 687 0.86 -3.66 -20.20
C HIS A 687 -0.38 -2.77 -20.27
N TYR A 688 -0.18 -1.47 -20.14
CA TYR A 688 -1.26 -0.51 -20.25
C TYR A 688 -0.86 0.66 -21.14
N LEU A 689 -1.69 0.96 -22.13
CA LEU A 689 -1.58 2.14 -22.96
C LEU A 689 -2.90 2.90 -22.91
N ALA A 690 -2.84 4.21 -22.70
CA ALA A 690 -4.03 5.04 -22.70
C ALA A 690 -3.77 6.42 -23.30
N ILE A 691 -4.81 7.00 -23.86
CA ILE A 691 -4.89 8.40 -24.25
C ILE A 691 -6.09 9.01 -23.53
N GLN A 692 -5.88 10.18 -22.95
CA GLN A 692 -6.90 10.88 -22.16
C GLN A 692 -6.95 12.35 -22.57
N TYR A 693 -8.15 12.87 -22.72
CA TYR A 693 -8.44 14.29 -22.90
C TYR A 693 -8.92 14.88 -21.58
N ASN A 694 -8.33 15.99 -21.15
CA ASN A 694 -8.63 16.64 -19.87
C ASN A 694 -9.16 18.05 -20.10
N ALA A 695 -10.30 18.36 -19.47
CA ALA A 695 -10.87 19.71 -19.33
C ALA A 695 -11.06 20.00 -17.85
N ASN A 696 -11.40 21.24 -17.48
CA ASN A 696 -11.38 21.71 -16.08
C ASN A 696 -12.11 20.80 -15.06
N ASN A 697 -13.29 20.28 -15.43
CA ASN A 697 -14.13 19.46 -14.52
C ASN A 697 -14.44 18.09 -15.10
N PHE A 698 -13.77 17.71 -16.19
CA PHE A 698 -14.12 16.56 -16.96
C PHE A 698 -12.87 15.96 -17.60
N SER A 699 -12.76 14.64 -17.58
CA SER A 699 -11.80 13.93 -18.38
C SER A 699 -12.44 12.71 -19.05
N PHE A 700 -12.02 12.45 -20.29
CA PHE A 700 -12.44 11.27 -21.05
C PHE A 700 -11.19 10.60 -21.61
N GLY A 701 -11.15 9.27 -21.54
CA GLY A 701 -10.01 8.49 -22.05
C GLY A 701 -10.41 7.16 -22.64
N ILE A 702 -9.53 6.64 -23.47
CA ILE A 702 -9.55 5.26 -23.95
C ILE A 702 -8.21 4.64 -23.61
N GLY A 703 -8.25 3.44 -23.02
CA GLY A 703 -7.07 2.66 -22.67
C GLY A 703 -7.19 1.22 -23.14
N ALA A 704 -6.06 0.55 -23.24
CA ALA A 704 -5.99 -0.87 -23.54
C ALA A 704 -5.05 -1.56 -22.58
N PHE A 705 -5.54 -2.61 -21.93
CA PHE A 705 -4.74 -3.54 -21.14
C PHE A 705 -4.25 -4.68 -22.03
N ASN A 706 -2.98 -5.05 -21.84
CA ASN A 706 -2.31 -6.11 -22.57
C ASN A 706 -2.53 -6.05 -24.11
N PRO A 707 -2.40 -4.87 -24.75
CA PRO A 707 -2.74 -4.71 -26.19
C PRO A 707 -1.90 -5.61 -27.11
N PHE A 708 -0.75 -6.12 -26.61
CA PHE A 708 0.19 -6.93 -27.40
C PHE A 708 0.09 -8.43 -27.12
N LYS A 709 -0.74 -8.88 -26.19
CA LYS A 709 -0.86 -10.28 -25.79
C LYS A 709 -2.30 -10.68 -25.54
N ASN A 710 -2.72 -11.76 -26.15
CA ASN A 710 -4.08 -12.28 -26.05
C ASN A 710 -4.38 -12.99 -24.72
N VAL A 711 -3.38 -13.31 -23.91
CA VAL A 711 -3.54 -14.14 -22.71
C VAL A 711 -2.74 -13.59 -21.54
N SER A 712 -3.42 -13.24 -20.45
CA SER A 712 -2.80 -13.09 -19.13
C SER A 712 -2.70 -14.48 -18.49
N ARG A 713 -1.50 -14.83 -18.03
CA ARG A 713 -1.19 -16.16 -17.53
C ARG A 713 -0.63 -16.08 -16.14
N THR A 714 -1.22 -16.83 -15.22
CA THR A 714 -0.64 -17.10 -13.90
C THR A 714 -0.20 -18.55 -13.87
N VAL A 715 1.04 -18.80 -13.48
CA VAL A 715 1.61 -20.15 -13.35
C VAL A 715 1.97 -20.38 -11.90
N ILE A 716 1.50 -21.50 -11.36
CA ILE A 716 1.86 -22.00 -10.04
C ILE A 716 2.54 -23.36 -10.24
N GLU A 717 3.79 -23.46 -9.77
CA GLU A 717 4.62 -24.65 -9.91
C GLU A 717 5.06 -25.11 -8.53
N ASN A 718 4.53 -26.24 -8.08
CA ASN A 718 4.95 -26.88 -6.83
C ASN A 718 6.06 -27.89 -7.12
N LYS A 719 7.14 -27.83 -6.34
CA LYS A 719 8.35 -28.63 -6.50
C LYS A 719 8.43 -29.80 -5.51
N ASN A 720 7.32 -30.19 -4.91
CA ASN A 720 7.31 -31.35 -4.01
C ASN A 720 7.76 -32.61 -4.73
N TYR A 721 8.55 -33.44 -4.06
CA TYR A 721 9.12 -34.67 -4.69
C TYR A 721 8.08 -35.72 -4.99
N GLN A 722 7.09 -35.90 -4.11
CA GLN A 722 6.09 -36.99 -4.21
C GLN A 722 4.84 -36.57 -5.01
N ALA A 723 4.44 -35.30 -4.89
CA ALA A 723 3.25 -34.77 -5.53
C ALA A 723 3.52 -33.38 -6.21
N PRO A 724 4.48 -33.30 -7.17
CA PRO A 724 4.71 -32.08 -7.90
C PRO A 724 3.53 -31.79 -8.81
N PHE A 725 3.20 -30.48 -8.96
CA PHE A 725 2.21 -30.05 -9.93
C PHE A 725 2.57 -28.71 -10.56
N ARG A 726 2.04 -28.49 -11.76
CA ARG A 726 2.05 -27.20 -12.44
C ARG A 726 0.62 -26.83 -12.80
N ARG A 727 0.18 -25.68 -12.36
CA ARG A 727 -1.14 -25.12 -12.66
C ARG A 727 -0.98 -23.82 -13.44
N GLU A 728 -1.65 -23.73 -14.56
CA GLU A 728 -1.72 -22.54 -15.36
C GLU A 728 -3.16 -22.06 -15.43
N SER A 729 -3.39 -20.82 -14.99
CA SER A 729 -4.68 -20.16 -15.13
C SER A 729 -4.56 -19.06 -16.18
N PHE A 730 -5.48 -19.02 -17.13
CA PHE A 730 -5.49 -18.03 -18.21
C PHE A 730 -6.92 -17.66 -18.60
N SER A 731 -7.08 -16.41 -19.04
CA SER A 731 -8.35 -15.91 -19.54
C SER A 731 -8.13 -15.29 -20.91
N SER A 732 -9.01 -15.59 -21.86
CA SER A 732 -9.05 -14.95 -23.16
C SER A 732 -9.45 -13.46 -23.08
N ALA A 733 -9.97 -13.02 -21.94
CA ALA A 733 -10.32 -11.63 -21.67
C ALA A 733 -9.14 -10.76 -21.21
N SER A 734 -7.89 -11.19 -21.46
CA SER A 734 -6.69 -10.44 -21.06
C SER A 734 -6.50 -9.14 -21.84
N GLN A 735 -6.95 -9.09 -23.11
CA GLN A 735 -7.00 -7.84 -23.89
C GLN A 735 -8.29 -7.10 -23.57
N THR A 736 -8.18 -6.06 -22.77
CA THR A 736 -9.34 -5.27 -22.38
C THR A 736 -9.18 -3.84 -22.87
N ILE A 737 -10.14 -3.37 -23.66
CA ILE A 737 -10.25 -1.97 -24.08
C ILE A 737 -11.21 -1.30 -23.10
N VAL A 738 -10.80 -0.21 -22.49
CA VAL A 738 -11.59 0.52 -21.50
C VAL A 738 -11.85 1.95 -21.94
N ALA A 739 -13.07 2.43 -21.69
CA ALA A 739 -13.39 3.84 -21.71
C ALA A 739 -13.42 4.38 -20.27
N THR A 740 -12.86 5.56 -20.07
CA THR A 740 -12.88 6.24 -18.78
C THR A 740 -13.59 7.57 -18.90
N LEU A 741 -14.37 7.91 -17.89
CA LEU A 741 -15.03 9.20 -17.74
C LEU A 741 -14.95 9.64 -16.29
N THR A 742 -14.27 10.78 -16.05
CA THR A 742 -14.31 11.44 -14.74
C THR A 742 -15.01 12.79 -14.90
N TRP A 743 -16.02 13.04 -14.07
CA TRP A 743 -16.72 14.32 -14.03
C TRP A 743 -16.91 14.77 -12.59
N ASN A 744 -16.55 16.03 -12.32
CA ASN A 744 -16.65 16.63 -10.99
C ASN A 744 -17.33 18.01 -11.09
N PHE A 745 -18.38 18.19 -10.33
CA PHE A 745 -19.03 19.47 -10.14
C PHE A 745 -18.85 19.94 -8.71
N SER A 746 -18.26 21.09 -8.52
CA SER A 746 -18.03 21.69 -7.21
C SER A 746 -18.58 23.10 -7.13
N PHE A 747 -19.09 23.44 -5.95
CA PHE A 747 -19.70 24.72 -5.64
C PHE A 747 -19.27 25.21 -4.26
N GLY A 748 -19.16 26.55 -4.06
CA GLY A 748 -18.80 27.16 -2.77
C GLY A 748 -17.42 27.81 -2.72
N LYS A 749 -16.97 28.26 -1.52
CA LYS A 749 -15.70 28.98 -1.28
C LYS A 749 -14.72 28.15 -0.45
N THR A 750 -13.43 28.20 -0.77
CA THR A 750 -12.35 27.34 -0.25
C THR A 750 -11.71 27.85 1.05
N HIS A 751 -11.47 26.96 2.03
CA HIS A 751 -10.68 27.20 3.24
C HIS A 751 -9.97 25.90 3.73
N GLY A 752 -9.15 25.94 4.82
CA GLY A 752 -8.35 24.81 5.31
C GLY A 752 -9.10 23.81 6.21
N SER A 753 -8.72 22.52 6.23
CA SER A 753 -9.42 21.45 6.99
C SER A 753 -8.51 20.58 7.84
N GLY A 754 -9.08 19.95 8.89
CA GLY A 754 -8.50 18.90 9.73
C GLY A 754 -8.87 17.48 9.33
N THR A 755 -8.23 16.49 9.94
CA THR A 755 -8.20 15.15 9.37
C THR A 755 -7.84 14.07 10.38
N LYS A 756 -8.29 12.84 10.14
CA LYS A 756 -8.08 11.64 10.94
C LYS A 756 -6.66 11.07 10.77
N SER A 757 -5.95 10.71 11.83
CA SER A 757 -4.58 10.18 11.79
C SER A 757 -4.44 8.69 12.12
N ILE A 758 -5.53 7.98 12.41
CA ILE A 758 -5.57 6.53 12.67
C ILE A 758 -6.69 5.91 11.86
N GLU A 759 -6.44 4.77 11.19
CA GLU A 759 -7.47 3.95 10.55
C GLU A 759 -7.18 2.47 10.80
N ASN A 760 -8.19 1.76 11.28
CA ASN A 760 -8.15 0.35 11.53
C ASN A 760 -9.19 -0.35 10.64
N GLN A 761 -8.84 -1.49 10.08
CA GLN A 761 -9.73 -2.35 9.32
C GLN A 761 -9.47 -3.80 9.70
N ASP A 762 -10.52 -4.59 9.83
CA ASP A 762 -10.43 -6.03 9.87
C ASP A 762 -10.63 -6.57 8.45
N THR A 763 -9.61 -7.24 7.91
CA THR A 763 -9.60 -7.79 6.54
C THR A 763 -9.59 -9.32 6.51
N ASP A 764 -9.56 -9.99 7.68
CA ASP A 764 -9.66 -11.44 7.77
C ASP A 764 -11.11 -11.86 8.04
N TYR A 765 -11.78 -12.39 7.03
CA TYR A 765 -13.20 -12.78 7.08
C TYR A 765 -13.41 -14.26 7.45
N GLY A 766 -12.33 -15.00 7.76
CA GLY A 766 -12.41 -16.40 8.17
C GLY A 766 -12.79 -17.38 7.05
N VAL A 767 -12.70 -16.96 5.80
CA VAL A 767 -12.90 -17.82 4.62
C VAL A 767 -11.67 -17.73 3.71
N LYS A 768 -11.34 -18.84 3.05
CA LYS A 768 -10.26 -18.87 2.05
C LYS A 768 -10.73 -18.05 0.84
N GLY A 769 -9.96 -17.02 0.46
CA GLY A 769 -10.23 -16.29 -0.77
C GLY A 769 -10.23 -17.25 -1.97
N SER A 770 -11.12 -17.01 -2.93
CA SER A 770 -11.15 -17.79 -4.16
C SER A 770 -9.75 -17.80 -4.77
N TYR A 771 -9.11 -18.94 -4.79
CA TYR A 771 -7.74 -19.24 -5.20
C TYR A 771 -7.03 -18.10 -5.98
N LYS A 772 -6.11 -17.40 -5.31
CA LYS A 772 -5.17 -16.48 -5.97
C LYS A 772 -4.28 -17.21 -6.94
#